data_a7d36e2418939703964219fb6d7466f1
#
_entry.id   a7d36e2418939703964219fb6d7466f1
#
_cell.length_a   1.000
_cell.length_b   1.000
_cell.length_c   1.000
_cell.angle_alpha   90.00
_cell.angle_beta   90.00
_cell.angle_gamma   90.00
#
_symmetry.space_group_name_H-M   'P 1'
#
loop_
_entity.id
_entity.type
_entity.pdbx_description
1 polymer ?
#
loop_
_entity_poly.entity_id
_entity_poly.type
_entity_poly.pdbx_seq_one_letter_code
_entity_poly.pdbx_strand_id
1 'polypeptide(L)'
;MKTFKKIIAYSLALILSVSGAVFFSVNSKSVRTTVFAEDKQADNWEYKIYDKIDGISSSPCVEITKYCGSEDIVDIPAQIKGYPVVSIAGKPFSGNSKTYDINIPSSIKRFENGFLDNSCVNFLTFNKLKFSIESENKLTLISYETNEKDSDVDIEVPSSLAGYTVTALWNNVFSNNKTIKSVKLPDTINYFDMNVFTNSTIEKINIPKSLKIIPSNTFKGCSSLNDVELNDNTIIAQNAFKDAPVILPESALSYEAGFCSNSFDRVTVNKNNFKYTISYDSDNGSYSATVDKYVPALSDTNKKIDVEIPGQVFELPVTKTGDYFWDDCNSSGIILNSIIFPSEIQEIRPFTLDNPSELKSVTINAKNITIKSNMFENTGIEEIILHGSCNIDEKSFSECENLKKITITGDAENIKIANQAFLNCTALEEISFPDNSDVKINTFAFRNCISLKDFTINGNAAIMANAFRDCDNLETISISGNAQLSTNAFRDNKALTNILVNTNNTLDGSAFNGCSNLISINSITAFDSQNNNLAPELESFILNNFNGAENVGFINLYIQSQADKIVSKYTNDNMSDIQKAKALHDWICNKVYFDNEDPDNPKTQNDGSVFMNDSTICEGYAKGYDLLLKAAGIESFYVHSSSHAWNIVKLGNQYFHVDTTWDDGDKISYEWFLKSDSEISSETSSHSKWSAAILSPLYNSDDNLFLPECKYSMGDINTDGKTSVADLVLLNRYILGNIQLDSDNYILSDMNFDGTTDSFDMVCMRKLILNN
;
A
#
# COMPACT_ATOMS: atom_id res chain seq x y z
N MET A 1 35.69 40.88 -6.12
CA MET A 1 34.92 39.82 -6.80
C MET A 1 34.94 39.83 -8.33
N LYS A 2 35.55 40.78 -8.97
CA LYS A 2 35.75 40.81 -10.45
C LYS A 2 37.10 40.28 -10.92
N THR A 3 38.04 40.08 -10.02
CA THR A 3 39.43 39.65 -10.34
C THR A 3 39.60 38.11 -10.22
N PHE A 4 38.71 37.41 -9.53
CA PHE A 4 38.78 35.96 -9.36
C PHE A 4 38.21 35.14 -10.54
N LYS A 5 37.34 35.74 -11.34
CA LYS A 5 36.77 35.07 -12.54
C LYS A 5 37.68 35.04 -13.76
N LYS A 6 38.75 35.85 -13.78
CA LYS A 6 39.73 35.87 -14.89
C LYS A 6 40.88 34.82 -14.72
N ILE A 7 41.12 34.34 -13.52
CA ILE A 7 42.21 33.37 -13.25
C ILE A 7 41.77 31.93 -13.52
N ILE A 8 40.45 31.63 -13.35
CA ILE A 8 39.91 30.29 -13.64
C ILE A 8 39.77 30.04 -15.14
N ALA A 9 39.56 31.09 -15.96
CA ALA A 9 39.46 30.95 -17.42
C ALA A 9 40.86 30.68 -18.09
N TYR A 10 41.96 31.11 -17.46
CA TYR A 10 43.31 30.86 -18.00
C TYR A 10 43.93 29.55 -17.57
N SER A 11 43.50 28.97 -16.44
CA SER A 11 44.04 27.68 -15.97
C SER A 11 43.36 26.47 -16.63
N LEU A 12 42.14 26.62 -17.20
CA LEU A 12 41.52 25.55 -17.99
C LEU A 12 41.98 25.49 -19.45
N ALA A 13 42.57 26.58 -19.97
CA ALA A 13 43.07 26.62 -21.35
C ALA A 13 44.48 26.03 -21.57
N LEU A 14 45.19 25.67 -20.48
CA LEU A 14 46.58 25.17 -20.59
C LEU A 14 46.72 23.65 -20.36
N ILE A 15 45.66 22.92 -20.07
CA ILE A 15 45.67 21.47 -19.84
C ILE A 15 45.13 20.66 -21.04
N LEU A 16 44.66 21.31 -22.09
CA LEU A 16 44.02 20.66 -23.25
C LEU A 16 44.81 20.76 -24.56
N SER A 17 46.12 20.69 -24.50
CA SER A 17 46.93 20.73 -25.70
C SER A 17 47.72 19.42 -25.97
N VAL A 18 47.14 18.25 -25.67
CA VAL A 18 47.66 16.98 -26.26
C VAL A 18 46.47 16.05 -26.50
N SER A 19 46.28 15.73 -27.78
CA SER A 19 45.54 14.62 -28.38
C SER A 19 44.01 14.66 -28.39
N GLY A 20 43.47 14.56 -29.61
CA GLY A 20 42.10 14.14 -29.91
C GLY A 20 41.14 15.30 -30.22
N ALA A 21 40.51 15.29 -31.38
CA ALA A 21 39.48 16.23 -31.79
C ALA A 21 38.27 16.14 -30.84
N VAL A 22 38.28 16.97 -29.79
CA VAL A 22 37.17 17.09 -28.86
C VAL A 22 36.15 18.03 -29.44
N PHE A 23 35.03 17.50 -29.87
CA PHE A 23 33.86 18.31 -30.32
C PHE A 23 33.15 18.87 -29.10
N PHE A 24 33.41 20.12 -28.75
CA PHE A 24 32.70 20.80 -27.68
C PHE A 24 31.37 21.35 -28.16
N SER A 25 30.26 21.04 -27.48
CA SER A 25 29.09 21.90 -27.50
C SER A 25 29.37 23.08 -26.55
N VAL A 26 29.84 24.20 -27.08
CA VAL A 26 30.14 25.36 -26.25
C VAL A 26 28.95 26.30 -26.25
N ASN A 27 28.31 26.41 -25.10
CA ASN A 27 27.28 27.44 -24.81
C ASN A 27 27.93 28.83 -24.56
N SER A 28 28.93 29.25 -25.36
CA SER A 28 29.49 30.58 -25.35
C SER A 28 29.27 31.26 -26.70
N LYS A 29 28.67 32.42 -26.66
CA LYS A 29 28.59 33.32 -27.86
C LYS A 29 30.02 33.54 -28.38
N SER A 30 30.46 32.76 -29.38
CA SER A 30 31.69 33.04 -30.09
C SER A 30 31.51 34.35 -30.84
N VAL A 31 32.49 35.26 -30.69
CA VAL A 31 32.48 36.52 -31.42
C VAL A 31 32.77 36.21 -32.90
N ARG A 32 31.78 36.41 -33.72
CA ARG A 32 31.88 36.28 -35.18
C ARG A 32 32.31 37.63 -35.75
N THR A 33 33.43 37.69 -36.42
CA THR A 33 33.90 38.92 -37.04
C THR A 33 33.73 38.83 -38.55
N THR A 34 33.00 39.80 -39.09
CA THR A 34 32.71 40.08 -40.51
C THR A 34 32.06 38.96 -41.34
N VAL A 35 30.82 39.20 -41.73
CA VAL A 35 30.09 38.38 -42.72
C VAL A 35 30.36 39.00 -44.09
N PHE A 36 31.00 38.28 -45.00
CA PHE A 36 31.24 38.75 -46.39
C PHE A 36 30.01 38.64 -47.31
N ALA A 37 29.01 37.89 -46.92
CA ALA A 37 27.83 37.67 -47.73
C ALA A 37 26.59 37.38 -46.91
N GLU A 38 25.45 37.86 -47.34
CA GLU A 38 24.11 37.46 -46.92
C GLU A 38 23.92 35.96 -47.19
N ASP A 39 22.92 35.35 -46.55
CA ASP A 39 22.58 33.94 -46.75
C ASP A 39 22.51 33.59 -48.24
N LYS A 40 23.38 32.70 -48.68
CA LYS A 40 23.46 32.22 -50.08
C LYS A 40 23.08 30.74 -50.12
N GLN A 41 22.46 30.35 -51.24
CA GLN A 41 22.14 28.99 -51.50
C GLN A 41 23.17 28.40 -52.50
N ALA A 42 23.74 27.25 -52.20
CA ALA A 42 24.52 26.43 -53.11
C ALA A 42 24.05 24.98 -52.93
N ASP A 43 23.63 24.31 -53.95
CA ASP A 43 23.22 22.88 -53.97
C ASP A 43 22.37 22.54 -52.76
N ASN A 44 21.28 22.75 -52.48
CA ASN A 44 20.42 22.43 -51.32
C ASN A 44 20.84 23.03 -49.97
N TRP A 45 21.83 23.92 -49.86
CA TRP A 45 22.32 24.48 -48.59
C TRP A 45 22.18 25.99 -48.53
N GLU A 46 21.61 26.48 -47.42
CA GLU A 46 21.75 27.87 -46.95
C GLU A 46 22.98 27.98 -46.04
N TYR A 47 23.80 29.01 -46.25
CA TYR A 47 25.06 29.14 -45.52
C TYR A 47 25.51 30.59 -45.38
N LYS A 48 26.45 30.82 -44.44
CA LYS A 48 27.16 32.08 -44.25
C LYS A 48 28.67 31.90 -44.39
N ILE A 49 29.34 32.86 -45.00
CA ILE A 49 30.79 32.89 -45.10
C ILE A 49 31.31 33.90 -44.07
N TYR A 50 32.30 33.48 -43.29
CA TYR A 50 32.99 34.29 -42.30
C TYR A 50 34.48 34.36 -42.64
N ASP A 51 35.17 35.53 -42.37
CA ASP A 51 36.60 35.64 -42.42
C ASP A 51 37.30 34.75 -41.43
N LYS A 52 36.72 34.61 -40.25
CA LYS A 52 37.14 33.74 -39.18
C LYS A 52 35.96 33.45 -38.25
N ILE A 53 36.08 32.34 -37.52
CA ILE A 53 35.19 32.02 -36.40
C ILE A 53 36.14 31.74 -35.22
N ASP A 54 36.09 32.61 -34.19
CA ASP A 54 36.98 32.54 -33.05
C ASP A 54 36.90 31.17 -32.34
N GLY A 55 38.06 30.58 -32.08
CA GLY A 55 38.16 29.23 -31.49
C GLY A 55 37.87 28.05 -32.46
N ILE A 56 37.53 28.32 -33.76
CA ILE A 56 37.19 27.30 -34.73
C ILE A 56 38.03 27.42 -36.00
N SER A 57 38.12 28.58 -36.64
CA SER A 57 38.90 28.83 -37.82
C SER A 57 39.46 30.25 -37.84
N SER A 58 40.76 30.37 -38.11
CA SER A 58 41.46 31.65 -38.30
C SER A 58 41.50 32.13 -39.75
N SER A 59 40.94 31.34 -40.67
CA SER A 59 40.87 31.58 -42.14
C SER A 59 39.41 31.66 -42.58
N PRO A 60 39.14 32.21 -43.78
CA PRO A 60 37.77 32.23 -44.31
C PRO A 60 37.14 30.86 -44.34
N CYS A 61 35.91 30.75 -43.87
CA CYS A 61 35.22 29.51 -43.66
C CYS A 61 33.68 29.66 -43.77
N VAL A 62 33.00 28.53 -43.87
CA VAL A 62 31.55 28.46 -44.03
C VAL A 62 30.88 27.90 -42.78
N GLU A 63 29.75 28.48 -42.44
CA GLU A 63 28.77 27.95 -41.51
C GLU A 63 27.45 27.63 -42.26
N ILE A 64 27.01 26.40 -42.20
CA ILE A 64 25.70 25.97 -42.73
C ILE A 64 24.59 26.38 -41.75
N THR A 65 23.49 26.93 -42.29
CA THR A 65 22.34 27.39 -41.50
C THR A 65 21.08 26.60 -41.77
N LYS A 66 20.93 26.01 -43.02
CA LYS A 66 19.74 25.22 -43.38
C LYS A 66 20.02 24.27 -44.52
N TYR A 67 19.35 23.11 -44.47
CA TYR A 67 19.25 22.17 -45.59
C TYR A 67 17.89 22.32 -46.25
N CYS A 68 17.89 22.49 -47.57
CA CYS A 68 16.71 22.71 -48.41
C CYS A 68 16.37 21.57 -49.35
N GLY A 69 17.15 20.48 -49.31
CA GLY A 69 16.95 19.26 -50.11
C GLY A 69 15.94 18.30 -49.51
N SER A 70 15.79 17.15 -50.14
CA SER A 70 14.85 16.12 -49.77
C SER A 70 15.39 14.67 -50.01
N GLU A 71 16.71 14.52 -50.03
CA GLU A 71 17.37 13.24 -50.14
C GLU A 71 17.23 12.44 -48.85
N ASP A 72 17.17 11.11 -49.00
CA ASP A 72 17.10 10.18 -47.86
C ASP A 72 18.44 10.11 -47.11
N ILE A 73 19.57 10.21 -47.82
CA ILE A 73 20.92 10.26 -47.27
C ILE A 73 21.57 11.57 -47.75
N VAL A 74 22.13 12.31 -46.83
CA VAL A 74 22.68 13.64 -47.11
C VAL A 74 24.16 13.70 -46.82
N ASP A 75 24.96 14.02 -47.85
CA ASP A 75 26.38 14.35 -47.66
C ASP A 75 26.52 15.84 -47.34
N ILE A 76 27.00 16.16 -46.14
CA ILE A 76 27.37 17.55 -45.83
C ILE A 76 28.67 17.88 -46.59
N PRO A 77 28.70 18.94 -47.46
CA PRO A 77 29.89 19.24 -48.23
C PRO A 77 31.04 19.68 -47.33
N ALA A 78 32.24 19.15 -47.58
CA ALA A 78 33.44 19.58 -46.85
C ALA A 78 33.85 21.03 -47.20
N GLN A 79 33.46 21.52 -48.38
CA GLN A 79 33.71 22.88 -48.84
C GLN A 79 32.49 23.43 -49.61
N ILE A 80 32.27 24.72 -49.53
CA ILE A 80 31.32 25.46 -50.36
C ILE A 80 32.08 26.67 -50.94
N LYS A 81 32.08 26.79 -52.31
CA LYS A 81 32.81 27.84 -53.03
C LYS A 81 34.30 27.94 -52.72
N GLY A 82 34.92 26.81 -52.42
CA GLY A 82 36.34 26.72 -52.09
C GLY A 82 36.70 27.04 -50.65
N TYR A 83 35.72 27.40 -49.79
CA TYR A 83 35.88 27.62 -48.37
C TYR A 83 35.50 26.39 -47.57
N PRO A 84 36.25 25.98 -46.55
CA PRO A 84 35.93 24.83 -45.74
C PRO A 84 34.64 25.06 -44.91
N VAL A 85 33.74 24.07 -44.87
CA VAL A 85 32.60 24.05 -43.99
C VAL A 85 33.03 23.60 -42.62
N VAL A 86 33.01 24.46 -41.62
CA VAL A 86 33.57 24.21 -40.28
C VAL A 86 32.53 24.27 -39.16
N SER A 87 31.35 24.79 -39.44
CA SER A 87 30.31 24.97 -38.43
C SER A 87 28.92 24.73 -39.00
N ILE A 88 28.06 24.19 -38.17
CA ILE A 88 26.63 24.04 -38.45
C ILE A 88 25.85 24.76 -37.37
N ALA A 89 25.00 25.74 -37.76
CA ALA A 89 24.27 26.59 -36.86
C ALA A 89 22.77 26.23 -36.81
N GLY A 90 22.16 26.37 -35.66
CA GLY A 90 20.73 26.20 -35.47
C GLY A 90 20.21 24.78 -35.72
N LYS A 91 19.04 24.71 -36.36
CA LYS A 91 18.33 23.48 -36.64
C LYS A 91 18.21 23.22 -38.15
N PRO A 92 19.30 22.93 -38.86
CA PRO A 92 19.34 22.90 -40.31
C PRO A 92 18.39 21.89 -40.95
N PHE A 93 18.08 20.79 -40.25
CA PHE A 93 17.19 19.73 -40.75
C PHE A 93 15.76 19.81 -40.15
N SER A 94 15.42 20.89 -39.44
CA SER A 94 14.10 21.01 -38.81
C SER A 94 12.99 21.01 -39.86
N GLY A 95 11.99 20.13 -39.68
CA GLY A 95 10.86 19.95 -40.59
C GLY A 95 11.16 19.10 -41.83
N ASN A 96 12.40 18.60 -41.98
CA ASN A 96 12.72 17.57 -43.00
C ASN A 96 12.18 16.21 -42.57
N SER A 97 11.24 15.67 -43.30
CA SER A 97 10.57 14.38 -43.04
C SER A 97 11.08 13.20 -43.86
N LYS A 98 12.17 13.39 -44.62
CA LYS A 98 12.71 12.38 -45.51
C LYS A 98 14.11 11.92 -45.16
N THR A 99 15.00 12.86 -44.80
CA THR A 99 16.39 12.51 -44.50
C THR A 99 16.47 11.71 -43.21
N TYR A 100 17.02 10.49 -43.28
CA TYR A 100 17.23 9.63 -42.09
C TYR A 100 18.72 9.35 -41.82
N ASP A 101 19.67 9.70 -42.73
CA ASP A 101 21.11 9.49 -42.59
C ASP A 101 21.90 10.72 -43.05
N ILE A 102 22.92 11.10 -42.28
CA ILE A 102 23.76 12.26 -42.57
C ILE A 102 25.23 11.88 -42.53
N ASN A 103 25.94 12.11 -43.62
CA ASN A 103 27.37 12.00 -43.69
C ASN A 103 28.04 13.32 -43.33
N ILE A 104 28.83 13.31 -42.24
CA ILE A 104 29.49 14.47 -41.68
C ILE A 104 30.95 14.47 -42.11
N PRO A 105 31.44 15.52 -42.81
CA PRO A 105 32.86 15.60 -43.20
C PRO A 105 33.74 15.98 -42.00
N SER A 106 34.98 15.56 -42.05
CA SER A 106 35.98 15.85 -41.00
C SER A 106 36.32 17.34 -40.85
N SER A 107 35.92 18.17 -41.80
CA SER A 107 36.10 19.62 -41.72
C SER A 107 35.23 20.30 -40.66
N ILE A 108 34.08 19.68 -40.27
CA ILE A 108 33.20 20.24 -39.25
C ILE A 108 33.84 20.19 -37.88
N LYS A 109 33.92 21.33 -37.21
CA LYS A 109 34.49 21.48 -35.87
C LYS A 109 33.45 21.88 -34.80
N ARG A 110 32.25 22.34 -35.22
CA ARG A 110 31.21 22.82 -34.33
C ARG A 110 29.84 22.50 -34.84
N PHE A 111 28.99 22.00 -33.92
CA PHE A 111 27.55 21.90 -34.07
C PHE A 111 26.90 22.82 -33.01
N GLU A 112 25.90 23.61 -33.37
CA GLU A 112 25.09 24.29 -32.37
C GLU A 112 24.06 23.36 -31.77
N ASN A 113 23.60 23.66 -30.54
CA ASN A 113 22.62 22.86 -29.85
C ASN A 113 21.33 22.73 -30.66
N GLY A 114 20.76 21.53 -30.68
CA GLY A 114 19.53 21.26 -31.42
C GLY A 114 19.72 21.00 -32.92
N PHE A 115 20.92 20.69 -33.36
CA PHE A 115 21.26 20.37 -34.77
C PHE A 115 20.25 19.42 -35.43
N LEU A 116 19.76 18.41 -34.73
CA LEU A 116 18.79 17.43 -35.22
C LEU A 116 17.36 17.64 -34.68
N ASP A 117 17.08 18.71 -33.98
CA ASP A 117 15.76 18.96 -33.41
C ASP A 117 14.69 19.03 -34.52
N ASN A 118 13.57 18.34 -34.29
CA ASN A 118 12.46 18.27 -35.23
C ASN A 118 12.85 17.70 -36.62
N SER A 119 13.82 16.80 -36.69
CA SER A 119 14.21 16.06 -37.90
C SER A 119 13.82 14.57 -37.78
N CYS A 120 13.89 13.85 -38.89
CA CYS A 120 13.70 12.39 -38.95
C CYS A 120 15.02 11.62 -39.02
N VAL A 121 16.16 12.27 -38.70
CA VAL A 121 17.49 11.67 -38.79
C VAL A 121 17.66 10.64 -37.70
N ASN A 122 18.04 9.41 -38.12
CA ASN A 122 18.31 8.28 -37.23
C ASN A 122 19.77 7.85 -37.21
N PHE A 123 20.55 8.25 -38.25
CA PHE A 123 21.93 7.82 -38.38
C PHE A 123 22.86 9.00 -38.69
N LEU A 124 24.07 8.92 -38.15
CA LEU A 124 25.15 9.86 -38.43
C LEU A 124 26.39 9.05 -38.88
N THR A 125 27.01 9.42 -39.98
CA THR A 125 28.28 8.81 -40.45
C THR A 125 29.39 9.84 -40.37
N PHE A 126 30.48 9.50 -39.67
CA PHE A 126 31.67 10.35 -39.51
C PHE A 126 32.96 9.50 -39.59
N ASN A 127 33.86 9.86 -40.49
CA ASN A 127 35.12 9.16 -40.68
C ASN A 127 34.97 7.64 -40.92
N LYS A 128 33.98 7.25 -41.75
CA LYS A 128 33.62 5.85 -42.03
C LYS A 128 32.95 5.12 -40.84
N LEU A 129 32.77 5.76 -39.71
CA LEU A 129 32.04 5.25 -38.53
C LEU A 129 30.57 5.69 -38.63
N LYS A 130 29.66 4.73 -38.63
CA LYS A 130 28.20 4.98 -38.68
C LYS A 130 27.59 4.75 -37.31
N PHE A 131 26.85 5.73 -36.86
CA PHE A 131 26.20 5.75 -35.54
C PHE A 131 24.69 5.76 -35.67
N SER A 132 24.02 5.02 -34.84
CA SER A 132 22.57 5.13 -34.58
C SER A 132 22.32 6.14 -33.47
N ILE A 133 21.28 6.95 -33.65
CA ILE A 133 20.82 7.91 -32.63
C ILE A 133 19.84 7.21 -31.72
N GLU A 134 20.20 7.10 -30.46
CA GLU A 134 19.37 6.54 -29.42
C GLU A 134 18.58 7.64 -28.66
N SER A 135 17.66 7.24 -27.80
CA SER A 135 16.99 8.16 -26.88
C SER A 135 18.02 8.86 -25.97
N GLU A 136 17.66 10.01 -25.40
CA GLU A 136 18.49 10.75 -24.41
C GLU A 136 19.87 11.25 -24.89
N ASN A 137 19.98 11.67 -26.13
CA ASN A 137 21.24 12.23 -26.68
C ASN A 137 22.42 11.25 -26.67
N LYS A 138 22.19 9.96 -26.87
CA LYS A 138 23.21 8.90 -26.96
C LYS A 138 23.38 8.42 -28.40
N LEU A 139 24.59 7.97 -28.71
CA LEU A 139 24.95 7.33 -29.98
C LEU A 139 25.52 5.93 -29.72
N THR A 140 25.09 5.00 -30.55
CA THR A 140 25.65 3.65 -30.65
C THR A 140 26.39 3.52 -31.97
N LEU A 141 27.69 3.15 -31.95
CA LEU A 141 28.46 2.84 -33.16
C LEU A 141 27.98 1.49 -33.71
N ILE A 142 27.37 1.51 -34.92
CA ILE A 142 26.73 0.33 -35.51
C ILE A 142 27.50 -0.31 -36.68
N SER A 143 28.34 0.43 -37.37
CA SER A 143 29.18 -0.13 -38.44
C SER A 143 30.40 0.74 -38.73
N TYR A 144 31.41 0.09 -39.35
CA TYR A 144 32.60 0.76 -39.89
C TYR A 144 32.77 0.36 -41.35
N GLU A 145 32.87 1.36 -42.25
CA GLU A 145 33.05 1.16 -43.68
C GLU A 145 34.53 1.00 -44.07
N THR A 146 34.88 -0.11 -44.68
CA THR A 146 36.23 -0.40 -45.14
C THR A 146 36.35 -0.30 -46.64
N ASN A 147 37.49 0.18 -47.15
CA ASN A 147 37.83 0.06 -48.54
C ASN A 147 38.89 -1.05 -48.74
N GLU A 148 38.82 -1.79 -49.86
CA GLU A 148 39.75 -2.87 -50.17
C GLU A 148 41.26 -2.42 -50.21
N LYS A 149 41.50 -1.12 -50.30
CA LYS A 149 42.82 -0.49 -50.32
C LYS A 149 43.37 -0.05 -48.98
N ASP A 150 42.52 -0.12 -47.92
CA ASP A 150 42.90 0.26 -46.58
C ASP A 150 43.79 -0.84 -45.97
N SER A 151 44.92 -0.50 -45.36
CA SER A 151 45.76 -1.39 -44.56
C SER A 151 46.30 -0.64 -43.34
N ASP A 152 46.44 -1.34 -42.21
CA ASP A 152 47.04 -0.80 -40.98
C ASP A 152 46.40 0.50 -40.50
N VAL A 153 45.06 0.53 -40.44
CA VAL A 153 44.28 1.72 -40.08
C VAL A 153 44.20 1.85 -38.56
N ASP A 154 44.54 3.04 -38.07
CA ASP A 154 44.29 3.44 -36.69
C ASP A 154 42.97 4.19 -36.62
N ILE A 155 42.03 3.71 -35.80
CA ILE A 155 40.71 4.27 -35.61
C ILE A 155 40.63 4.98 -34.26
N GLU A 156 40.15 6.22 -34.26
CA GLU A 156 39.75 6.93 -33.04
C GLU A 156 38.22 7.16 -33.04
N VAL A 157 37.54 6.54 -32.08
CA VAL A 157 36.11 6.73 -31.88
C VAL A 157 35.89 7.99 -31.05
N PRO A 158 35.11 8.98 -31.55
CA PRO A 158 34.88 10.21 -30.84
C PRO A 158 34.00 9.98 -29.57
N SER A 159 34.29 10.75 -28.50
CA SER A 159 33.48 10.71 -27.29
C SER A 159 32.06 11.30 -27.48
N SER A 160 31.94 12.19 -28.47
CA SER A 160 30.66 12.81 -28.84
C SER A 160 30.66 13.24 -30.31
N LEU A 161 29.50 13.26 -30.93
CA LEU A 161 29.31 13.74 -32.29
C LEU A 161 28.01 14.55 -32.34
N ALA A 162 28.06 15.75 -32.90
CA ALA A 162 26.89 16.62 -33.08
C ALA A 162 26.10 16.93 -31.77
N GLY A 163 26.77 16.90 -30.60
CA GLY A 163 26.15 17.11 -29.29
C GLY A 163 25.61 15.83 -28.63
N TYR A 164 25.69 14.71 -29.29
CA TYR A 164 25.31 13.40 -28.75
C TYR A 164 26.54 12.66 -28.22
N THR A 165 26.42 11.94 -27.12
CA THR A 165 27.50 11.18 -26.48
C THR A 165 27.57 9.77 -27.07
N VAL A 166 28.76 9.30 -27.46
CA VAL A 166 28.98 7.92 -27.92
C VAL A 166 29.13 7.03 -26.71
N THR A 167 28.20 6.09 -26.52
CA THR A 167 28.14 5.26 -25.30
C THR A 167 28.25 3.76 -25.55
N ALA A 168 28.08 3.29 -26.81
CA ALA A 168 28.02 1.87 -27.09
C ALA A 168 28.65 1.48 -28.44
N LEU A 169 29.14 0.23 -28.53
CA LEU A 169 29.51 -0.45 -29.75
C LEU A 169 28.53 -1.60 -30.02
N TRP A 170 27.92 -1.60 -31.22
CA TRP A 170 26.94 -2.62 -31.60
C TRP A 170 27.62 -3.93 -32.07
N ASN A 171 26.81 -4.96 -32.17
CA ASN A 171 27.26 -6.29 -32.64
C ASN A 171 28.01 -6.24 -33.97
N ASN A 172 29.14 -6.93 -34.02
CA ASN A 172 29.96 -7.13 -35.24
C ASN A 172 30.56 -5.84 -35.87
N VAL A 173 30.55 -4.66 -35.22
CA VAL A 173 31.03 -3.39 -35.80
C VAL A 173 32.35 -3.52 -36.50
N PHE A 174 33.34 -4.19 -35.91
CA PHE A 174 34.68 -4.41 -36.43
C PHE A 174 34.96 -5.89 -36.68
N SER A 175 33.95 -6.74 -36.71
CA SER A 175 34.09 -8.18 -36.91
C SER A 175 34.62 -8.49 -38.32
N ASN A 176 35.53 -9.48 -38.41
CA ASN A 176 36.18 -9.93 -39.65
C ASN A 176 36.94 -8.81 -40.40
N ASN A 177 37.15 -7.68 -39.79
CA ASN A 177 37.89 -6.58 -40.39
C ASN A 177 39.42 -6.91 -40.45
N LYS A 178 39.99 -6.82 -41.67
CA LYS A 178 41.40 -7.15 -41.95
C LYS A 178 42.29 -5.93 -42.17
N THR A 179 41.76 -4.74 -41.95
CA THR A 179 42.45 -3.47 -42.21
C THR A 179 42.79 -2.69 -40.93
N ILE A 180 42.15 -3.04 -39.84
CA ILE A 180 42.32 -2.30 -38.56
C ILE A 180 43.56 -2.77 -37.86
N LYS A 181 44.41 -1.79 -37.47
CA LYS A 181 45.58 -1.98 -36.65
C LYS A 181 45.34 -1.63 -35.19
N SER A 182 44.78 -0.44 -34.93
CA SER A 182 44.45 -0.03 -33.58
C SER A 182 43.06 0.65 -33.51
N VAL A 183 42.43 0.53 -32.33
CA VAL A 183 41.17 1.27 -32.02
C VAL A 183 41.38 1.95 -30.69
N LYS A 184 41.18 3.29 -30.69
CA LYS A 184 41.16 4.10 -29.48
C LYS A 184 39.71 4.44 -29.16
N LEU A 185 39.26 4.00 -27.96
CA LEU A 185 37.92 4.19 -27.47
C LEU A 185 37.86 5.27 -26.37
N PRO A 186 36.85 6.15 -26.34
CA PRO A 186 36.70 7.11 -25.28
C PRO A 186 36.10 6.48 -24.03
N ASP A 187 36.36 7.07 -22.85
CA ASP A 187 35.81 6.63 -21.57
C ASP A 187 34.29 6.81 -21.44
N THR A 188 33.62 7.40 -22.43
CA THR A 188 32.16 7.50 -22.48
C THR A 188 31.48 6.18 -22.88
N ILE A 189 32.24 5.25 -23.48
CA ILE A 189 31.70 3.93 -23.89
C ILE A 189 31.63 3.03 -22.68
N ASN A 190 30.41 2.64 -22.33
CA ASN A 190 30.11 1.76 -21.21
C ASN A 190 29.47 0.42 -21.63
N TYR A 191 29.22 0.23 -22.90
CA TYR A 191 28.59 -0.99 -23.43
C TYR A 191 29.27 -1.47 -24.70
N PHE A 192 29.58 -2.77 -24.74
CA PHE A 192 29.87 -3.53 -25.95
C PHE A 192 28.79 -4.58 -26.17
N ASP A 193 28.34 -4.72 -27.41
CA ASP A 193 27.58 -5.89 -27.80
C ASP A 193 28.51 -7.09 -28.12
N MET A 194 27.97 -8.24 -28.46
CA MET A 194 28.77 -9.43 -28.76
C MET A 194 29.54 -9.30 -30.07
N ASN A 195 30.64 -10.03 -30.17
CA ASN A 195 31.43 -10.20 -31.40
C ASN A 195 32.01 -8.91 -32.00
N VAL A 196 32.09 -7.83 -31.27
CA VAL A 196 32.50 -6.50 -31.80
C VAL A 196 33.74 -6.54 -32.64
N PHE A 197 34.78 -7.29 -32.24
CA PHE A 197 36.10 -7.43 -32.92
C PHE A 197 36.36 -8.86 -33.42
N THR A 198 35.43 -9.80 -33.36
CA THR A 198 35.67 -11.20 -33.70
C THR A 198 36.42 -11.34 -35.01
N ASN A 199 37.50 -12.12 -35.05
CA ASN A 199 38.38 -12.38 -36.21
C ASN A 199 38.96 -11.13 -36.90
N SER A 200 39.07 -9.99 -36.23
CA SER A 200 39.73 -8.80 -36.76
C SER A 200 41.26 -8.93 -36.66
N THR A 201 41.99 -8.09 -37.39
CA THR A 201 43.47 -8.01 -37.34
C THR A 201 44.00 -6.98 -36.34
N ILE A 202 43.14 -6.50 -35.47
CA ILE A 202 43.49 -5.51 -34.45
C ILE A 202 44.69 -5.97 -33.62
N GLU A 203 45.66 -5.08 -33.43
CA GLU A 203 46.87 -5.30 -32.64
C GLU A 203 46.80 -4.64 -31.27
N LYS A 204 46.14 -3.47 -31.19
CA LYS A 204 46.05 -2.65 -29.99
C LYS A 204 44.70 -2.04 -29.76
N ILE A 205 44.26 -2.04 -28.48
CA ILE A 205 43.05 -1.39 -28.02
C ILE A 205 43.13 -0.97 -26.54
N ASN A 206 42.58 0.17 -26.18
CA ASN A 206 42.27 0.52 -24.80
C ASN A 206 40.84 0.09 -24.44
N ILE A 207 40.67 -0.47 -23.26
CA ILE A 207 39.35 -0.75 -22.73
C ILE A 207 38.88 0.47 -21.92
N PRO A 208 37.74 1.10 -22.26
CA PRO A 208 37.24 2.26 -21.52
C PRO A 208 37.03 1.95 -20.03
N LYS A 209 37.34 2.90 -19.15
CA LYS A 209 37.16 2.72 -17.69
C LYS A 209 35.67 2.52 -17.28
N SER A 210 34.80 3.07 -18.06
CA SER A 210 33.33 2.91 -17.89
C SER A 210 32.82 1.54 -18.29
N LEU A 211 33.57 0.78 -19.15
CA LEU A 211 33.19 -0.54 -19.57
C LEU A 211 33.44 -1.57 -18.47
N LYS A 212 32.35 -2.11 -17.89
CA LYS A 212 32.42 -3.06 -16.78
C LYS A 212 32.52 -4.52 -17.25
N ILE A 213 32.03 -4.83 -18.45
CA ILE A 213 31.98 -6.19 -19.00
C ILE A 213 32.54 -6.19 -20.42
N ILE A 214 33.45 -7.12 -20.69
CA ILE A 214 33.84 -7.52 -22.06
C ILE A 214 33.02 -8.74 -22.42
N PRO A 215 32.02 -8.62 -23.35
CA PRO A 215 31.11 -9.71 -23.69
C PRO A 215 31.77 -10.91 -24.35
N SER A 216 31.05 -12.01 -24.45
CA SER A 216 31.51 -13.23 -25.11
C SER A 216 31.90 -12.99 -26.56
N ASN A 217 32.99 -13.61 -26.95
CA ASN A 217 33.58 -13.57 -28.31
C ASN A 217 34.02 -12.16 -28.78
N THR A 218 34.01 -11.15 -27.92
CA THR A 218 34.40 -9.77 -28.32
C THR A 218 35.70 -9.76 -29.15
N PHE A 219 36.78 -10.42 -28.69
CA PHE A 219 38.09 -10.52 -29.35
C PHE A 219 38.45 -11.94 -29.81
N LYS A 220 37.43 -12.81 -29.94
CA LYS A 220 37.66 -14.19 -30.40
C LYS A 220 38.32 -14.20 -31.76
N GLY A 221 39.39 -14.95 -31.92
CA GLY A 221 40.13 -15.08 -33.19
C GLY A 221 40.91 -13.83 -33.59
N CYS A 222 41.11 -12.83 -32.69
CA CYS A 222 41.99 -11.68 -32.92
C CYS A 222 43.46 -12.09 -32.72
N SER A 223 44.00 -12.84 -33.67
CA SER A 223 45.34 -13.45 -33.55
C SER A 223 46.52 -12.46 -33.49
N SER A 224 46.31 -11.23 -33.86
CA SER A 224 47.30 -10.14 -33.83
C SER A 224 47.22 -9.27 -32.57
N LEU A 225 46.19 -9.42 -31.73
CA LEU A 225 45.95 -8.59 -30.56
C LEU A 225 46.97 -8.89 -29.46
N ASN A 226 47.88 -7.97 -29.20
CA ASN A 226 48.95 -8.13 -28.25
C ASN A 226 49.08 -6.99 -27.22
N ASP A 227 48.37 -5.90 -27.40
CA ASP A 227 48.38 -4.73 -26.51
C ASP A 227 46.93 -4.35 -26.11
N VAL A 228 46.51 -4.81 -24.93
CA VAL A 228 45.24 -4.53 -24.34
C VAL A 228 45.41 -3.99 -22.94
N GLU A 229 45.01 -2.75 -22.74
CA GLU A 229 44.96 -2.13 -21.40
C GLU A 229 43.64 -2.50 -20.71
N LEU A 230 43.67 -3.47 -19.78
CA LEU A 230 42.48 -3.88 -18.99
C LEU A 230 42.40 -3.05 -17.70
N ASN A 231 41.20 -2.68 -17.30
CA ASN A 231 40.97 -2.02 -16.02
C ASN A 231 40.79 -3.06 -14.90
N ASP A 232 41.17 -2.69 -13.68
CA ASP A 232 40.84 -3.47 -12.50
C ASP A 232 39.31 -3.63 -12.40
N ASN A 233 38.84 -4.83 -12.01
CA ASN A 233 37.42 -5.18 -11.89
C ASN A 233 36.64 -5.28 -13.21
N THR A 234 37.27 -5.30 -14.38
CA THR A 234 36.58 -5.61 -15.64
C THR A 234 36.20 -7.09 -15.68
N ILE A 235 34.94 -7.35 -15.91
CA ILE A 235 34.41 -8.70 -16.06
C ILE A 235 34.67 -9.20 -17.48
N ILE A 236 35.26 -10.38 -17.62
CA ILE A 236 35.60 -10.98 -18.91
C ILE A 236 34.69 -12.19 -19.12
N ALA A 237 33.77 -12.10 -20.07
CA ALA A 237 32.85 -13.20 -20.38
C ALA A 237 33.59 -14.36 -21.08
N GLN A 238 33.00 -15.57 -21.06
CA GLN A 238 33.55 -16.76 -21.66
C GLN A 238 33.88 -16.55 -23.15
N ASN A 239 35.04 -17.03 -23.58
CA ASN A 239 35.53 -16.89 -24.94
C ASN A 239 35.78 -15.44 -25.43
N ALA A 240 35.73 -14.42 -24.56
CA ALA A 240 35.98 -13.04 -24.99
C ALA A 240 37.32 -12.86 -25.69
N PHE A 241 38.37 -13.54 -25.25
CA PHE A 241 39.71 -13.55 -25.84
C PHE A 241 40.10 -14.91 -26.41
N LYS A 242 39.16 -15.78 -26.76
CA LYS A 242 39.49 -17.10 -27.33
C LYS A 242 40.30 -16.95 -28.61
N ASP A 243 41.41 -17.64 -28.70
CA ASP A 243 42.35 -17.62 -29.85
C ASP A 243 43.02 -16.24 -30.09
N ALA A 244 43.05 -15.35 -29.08
CA ALA A 244 43.80 -14.12 -29.03
C ALA A 244 45.06 -14.30 -28.12
N PRO A 245 46.25 -13.79 -28.47
CA PRO A 245 47.49 -14.00 -27.69
C PRO A 245 47.61 -13.07 -26.47
N VAL A 246 46.49 -12.68 -25.86
CA VAL A 246 46.44 -11.77 -24.73
C VAL A 246 46.67 -12.54 -23.41
N ILE A 247 47.66 -12.09 -22.63
CA ILE A 247 47.88 -12.59 -21.26
C ILE A 247 46.94 -11.81 -20.33
N LEU A 248 45.91 -12.49 -19.80
CA LEU A 248 45.01 -11.89 -18.83
C LEU A 248 45.67 -11.79 -17.47
N PRO A 249 45.54 -10.67 -16.73
CA PRO A 249 46.08 -10.55 -15.37
C PRO A 249 45.38 -11.56 -14.43
N GLU A 250 46.06 -12.04 -13.38
CA GLU A 250 45.49 -12.95 -12.39
C GLU A 250 44.22 -12.39 -11.71
N SER A 251 44.10 -11.08 -11.65
CA SER A 251 42.91 -10.38 -11.16
C SER A 251 41.73 -10.38 -12.14
N ALA A 252 41.94 -10.75 -13.40
CA ALA A 252 40.86 -10.87 -14.37
C ALA A 252 40.04 -12.12 -14.07
N LEU A 253 38.82 -11.89 -13.66
CA LEU A 253 37.91 -12.95 -13.25
C LEU A 253 37.40 -13.70 -14.50
N SER A 254 37.93 -14.93 -14.74
CA SER A 254 37.36 -15.81 -15.75
C SER A 254 36.12 -16.52 -15.21
N TYR A 255 35.08 -16.61 -15.99
CA TYR A 255 33.81 -17.15 -15.58
C TYR A 255 33.43 -18.45 -16.27
N GLU A 256 32.92 -19.42 -15.51
CA GLU A 256 32.07 -20.46 -16.05
C GLU A 256 30.72 -19.85 -16.41
N ALA A 257 30.55 -19.40 -17.63
CA ALA A 257 29.29 -18.87 -18.12
C ALA A 257 28.39 -20.00 -18.59
N GLY A 258 27.33 -20.25 -17.86
CA GLY A 258 26.15 -20.90 -18.41
C GLY A 258 25.42 -19.91 -19.31
N PHE A 259 25.61 -20.03 -20.62
CA PHE A 259 24.97 -19.12 -21.60
C PHE A 259 23.51 -19.48 -21.79
N CYS A 260 22.58 -18.54 -21.56
CA CYS A 260 21.20 -18.61 -22.08
C CYS A 260 21.22 -18.08 -23.52
N SER A 261 20.94 -18.93 -24.48
CA SER A 261 21.11 -18.71 -25.92
C SER A 261 20.15 -17.71 -26.58
N ASN A 262 19.31 -16.99 -25.83
CA ASN A 262 18.25 -16.14 -26.42
C ASN A 262 18.04 -14.76 -25.73
N SER A 263 18.95 -14.26 -24.91
CA SER A 263 18.88 -12.86 -24.44
C SER A 263 20.28 -12.27 -24.33
N PHE A 264 20.50 -11.20 -25.05
CA PHE A 264 21.78 -10.60 -25.39
C PHE A 264 22.56 -9.99 -24.22
N ASP A 265 22.06 -9.99 -22.95
CA ASP A 265 22.54 -9.06 -21.93
C ASP A 265 22.77 -9.67 -20.55
N ARG A 266 23.03 -10.99 -20.44
CA ARG A 266 23.17 -11.63 -19.13
C ARG A 266 24.44 -12.45 -18.98
N VAL A 267 25.22 -12.11 -17.95
CA VAL A 267 26.43 -12.87 -17.55
C VAL A 267 26.23 -13.40 -16.15
N THR A 268 26.44 -14.71 -15.95
CA THR A 268 26.33 -15.34 -14.63
C THR A 268 27.69 -15.47 -13.98
N VAL A 269 27.80 -15.11 -12.71
CA VAL A 269 29.05 -15.14 -11.94
C VAL A 269 28.83 -15.66 -10.52
N ASN A 270 29.85 -16.35 -9.96
CA ASN A 270 29.84 -16.78 -8.56
C ASN A 270 30.84 -15.92 -7.78
N LYS A 271 30.40 -15.34 -6.65
CA LYS A 271 31.27 -14.60 -5.72
C LYS A 271 30.72 -14.64 -4.30
N ASN A 272 31.58 -14.92 -3.32
CA ASN A 272 31.23 -14.86 -1.89
C ASN A 272 29.96 -15.68 -1.53
N ASN A 273 29.89 -16.92 -1.97
CA ASN A 273 28.76 -17.83 -1.75
C ASN A 273 27.45 -17.41 -2.44
N PHE A 274 27.51 -16.50 -3.41
CA PHE A 274 26.33 -16.13 -4.20
C PHE A 274 26.59 -16.34 -5.69
N LYS A 275 25.52 -16.72 -6.37
CA LYS A 275 25.45 -16.72 -7.83
C LYS A 275 24.70 -15.48 -8.27
N TYR A 276 25.27 -14.74 -9.21
CA TYR A 276 24.68 -13.52 -9.74
C TYR A 276 24.47 -13.62 -11.24
N THR A 277 23.40 -12.99 -11.72
CA THR A 277 23.25 -12.61 -13.14
C THR A 277 23.44 -11.11 -13.28
N ILE A 278 24.39 -10.70 -14.10
CA ILE A 278 24.63 -9.30 -14.44
C ILE A 278 23.91 -8.98 -15.73
N SER A 279 23.13 -7.90 -15.74
CA SER A 279 22.35 -7.44 -16.88
C SER A 279 22.59 -5.97 -17.17
N TYR A 280 22.51 -5.61 -18.45
CA TYR A 280 22.53 -4.22 -18.91
C TYR A 280 21.11 -3.71 -19.07
N ASP A 281 20.84 -2.53 -18.56
CA ASP A 281 19.59 -1.82 -18.78
C ASP A 281 19.82 -0.75 -19.85
N SER A 282 19.24 -0.95 -21.02
CA SER A 282 19.38 -0.05 -22.16
C SER A 282 18.70 1.29 -21.95
N ASP A 283 17.65 1.34 -21.13
CA ASP A 283 16.87 2.54 -20.90
C ASP A 283 17.64 3.57 -20.07
N ASN A 284 18.38 3.12 -19.08
CA ASN A 284 19.22 4.01 -18.24
C ASN A 284 20.72 3.90 -18.54
N GLY A 285 21.13 2.98 -19.42
CA GLY A 285 22.51 2.79 -19.84
C GLY A 285 23.44 2.31 -18.73
N SER A 286 22.94 1.47 -17.83
CA SER A 286 23.69 0.99 -16.66
C SER A 286 23.62 -0.53 -16.48
N TYR A 287 24.63 -1.09 -15.83
CA TYR A 287 24.64 -2.48 -15.41
C TYR A 287 24.15 -2.63 -13.98
N SER A 288 23.42 -3.73 -13.73
CA SER A 288 23.05 -4.14 -12.39
C SER A 288 23.18 -5.66 -12.23
N ALA A 289 23.22 -6.12 -10.99
CA ALA A 289 23.27 -7.53 -10.66
C ALA A 289 21.94 -8.00 -10.06
N THR A 290 21.50 -9.18 -10.50
CA THR A 290 20.49 -9.98 -9.82
C THR A 290 21.23 -11.05 -9.02
N VAL A 291 20.96 -11.17 -7.72
CA VAL A 291 21.45 -12.29 -6.93
C VAL A 291 20.51 -13.47 -7.14
N ASP A 292 20.95 -14.47 -7.91
CA ASP A 292 20.10 -15.59 -8.32
C ASP A 292 19.93 -16.63 -7.23
N LYS A 293 21.05 -17.00 -6.58
CA LYS A 293 21.08 -18.07 -5.58
C LYS A 293 22.15 -17.84 -4.54
N TYR A 294 21.91 -18.35 -3.33
CA TYR A 294 22.96 -18.61 -2.35
C TYR A 294 23.60 -19.96 -2.66
N VAL A 295 24.93 -20.00 -2.68
CA VAL A 295 25.72 -21.22 -2.96
C VAL A 295 26.47 -21.59 -1.66
N PRO A 296 25.97 -22.54 -0.88
CA PRO A 296 26.56 -22.86 0.41
C PRO A 296 27.93 -23.52 0.28
N ALA A 297 28.78 -23.27 1.27
CA ALA A 297 30.01 -24.06 1.41
C ALA A 297 29.69 -25.49 1.88
N LEU A 298 30.50 -26.46 1.48
CA LEU A 298 30.35 -27.87 1.93
C LEU A 298 30.38 -28.03 3.47
N SER A 299 31.03 -27.08 4.17
CA SER A 299 31.09 -27.01 5.63
C SER A 299 29.78 -26.58 6.30
N ASP A 300 28.80 -26.08 5.55
CA ASP A 300 27.57 -25.47 6.09
C ASP A 300 26.38 -26.43 6.14
N THR A 301 26.57 -27.63 5.64
CA THR A 301 25.55 -28.70 5.66
C THR A 301 24.98 -28.90 7.08
N ASN A 302 23.64 -28.89 7.20
CA ASN A 302 22.90 -29.03 8.46
C ASN A 302 23.16 -27.92 9.50
N LYS A 303 23.52 -26.71 9.07
CA LYS A 303 23.71 -25.54 9.96
C LYS A 303 22.60 -24.54 9.82
N LYS A 304 22.35 -23.77 10.90
CA LYS A 304 21.62 -22.51 10.84
C LYS A 304 22.57 -21.40 10.45
N ILE A 305 22.22 -20.65 9.42
CA ILE A 305 23.08 -19.56 8.93
C ILE A 305 22.30 -18.26 8.79
N ASP A 306 23.03 -17.16 8.97
CA ASP A 306 22.59 -15.81 8.71
C ASP A 306 23.14 -15.38 7.35
N VAL A 307 22.31 -14.76 6.53
CA VAL A 307 22.67 -14.34 5.18
C VAL A 307 22.54 -12.84 5.04
N GLU A 308 23.62 -12.18 4.66
CA GLU A 308 23.61 -10.78 4.26
C GLU A 308 23.93 -10.71 2.75
N ILE A 309 22.96 -10.22 1.97
CA ILE A 309 23.12 -10.03 0.53
C ILE A 309 23.97 -8.76 0.34
N PRO A 310 25.12 -8.84 -0.37
CA PRO A 310 25.94 -7.66 -0.62
C PRO A 310 25.19 -6.63 -1.47
N GLY A 311 25.34 -5.34 -1.14
CA GLY A 311 24.74 -4.25 -1.93
C GLY A 311 25.37 -4.10 -3.31
N GLN A 312 26.61 -4.58 -3.46
CA GLN A 312 27.35 -4.51 -4.72
C GLN A 312 28.14 -5.77 -4.98
N VAL A 313 28.27 -6.11 -6.25
CA VAL A 313 29.20 -7.12 -6.76
C VAL A 313 29.94 -6.53 -7.95
N PHE A 314 31.28 -6.55 -7.94
CA PHE A 314 32.15 -5.92 -8.97
C PHE A 314 31.80 -4.42 -9.21
N GLU A 315 31.57 -3.68 -8.15
CA GLU A 315 31.11 -2.27 -8.19
C GLU A 315 29.75 -2.07 -8.87
N LEU A 316 29.01 -3.14 -9.18
CA LEU A 316 27.66 -3.07 -9.74
C LEU A 316 26.64 -3.24 -8.63
N PRO A 317 25.58 -2.44 -8.60
CA PRO A 317 24.55 -2.56 -7.58
C PRO A 317 23.78 -3.89 -7.73
N VAL A 318 23.50 -4.54 -6.61
CA VAL A 318 22.63 -5.73 -6.55
C VAL A 318 21.19 -5.23 -6.39
N THR A 319 20.44 -5.22 -7.48
CA THR A 319 19.12 -4.58 -7.52
C THR A 319 17.94 -5.54 -7.42
N LYS A 320 18.16 -6.83 -7.67
CA LYS A 320 17.10 -7.83 -7.70
C LYS A 320 17.52 -9.15 -7.08
N THR A 321 16.53 -9.93 -6.58
CA THR A 321 16.72 -11.34 -6.27
C THR A 321 16.25 -12.23 -7.40
N GLY A 322 16.80 -13.44 -7.51
CA GLY A 322 16.30 -14.50 -8.39
C GLY A 322 15.12 -15.23 -7.79
N ASP A 323 14.37 -15.94 -8.61
CA ASP A 323 13.43 -16.95 -8.16
C ASP A 323 14.22 -18.14 -7.59
N TYR A 324 13.70 -18.78 -6.53
CA TYR A 324 14.32 -19.99 -5.94
C TYR A 324 15.74 -19.75 -5.37
N PHE A 325 15.95 -18.58 -4.78
CA PHE A 325 17.23 -18.17 -4.20
C PHE A 325 17.80 -19.19 -3.19
N TRP A 326 16.93 -19.88 -2.46
CA TRP A 326 17.29 -20.79 -1.35
C TRP A 326 17.21 -22.28 -1.68
N ASP A 327 16.79 -22.70 -2.87
CA ASP A 327 16.50 -24.09 -3.25
C ASP A 327 17.64 -25.07 -3.00
N ASP A 328 18.88 -24.68 -3.39
CA ASP A 328 20.04 -25.55 -3.24
C ASP A 328 20.39 -25.76 -1.77
N CYS A 329 19.99 -24.88 -0.88
CA CYS A 329 20.18 -24.97 0.56
C CYS A 329 19.20 -25.93 1.21
N ASN A 330 17.95 -25.92 0.80
CA ASN A 330 16.92 -26.84 1.28
C ASN A 330 17.34 -28.30 1.06
N SER A 331 17.88 -28.62 -0.12
CA SER A 331 18.37 -29.94 -0.46
C SER A 331 19.60 -30.39 0.37
N SER A 332 20.34 -29.43 0.92
CA SER A 332 21.54 -29.65 1.76
C SER A 332 21.26 -29.62 3.27
N GLY A 333 20.00 -29.48 3.67
CA GLY A 333 19.60 -29.37 5.07
C GLY A 333 20.09 -28.09 5.78
N ILE A 334 20.40 -27.04 5.01
CA ILE A 334 20.83 -25.75 5.55
C ILE A 334 19.59 -24.93 5.90
N ILE A 335 19.57 -24.39 7.11
CA ILE A 335 18.45 -23.63 7.65
C ILE A 335 18.80 -22.14 7.60
N LEU A 336 17.97 -21.34 6.92
CA LEU A 336 18.06 -19.89 6.94
C LEU A 336 17.50 -19.37 8.26
N ASN A 337 18.36 -18.74 9.07
CA ASN A 337 17.98 -18.14 10.35
C ASN A 337 17.58 -16.67 10.19
N SER A 338 18.38 -15.89 9.47
CA SER A 338 18.08 -14.49 9.15
C SER A 338 18.54 -14.13 7.75
N ILE A 339 17.89 -13.11 7.16
CA ILE A 339 18.30 -12.55 5.88
C ILE A 339 18.25 -11.02 5.90
N ILE A 340 19.32 -10.41 5.36
CA ILE A 340 19.44 -8.96 5.20
C ILE A 340 19.54 -8.64 3.71
N PHE A 341 18.59 -7.85 3.22
CA PHE A 341 18.59 -7.30 1.87
C PHE A 341 19.23 -5.90 1.88
N PRO A 342 20.10 -5.58 0.91
CA PRO A 342 20.82 -4.31 0.89
C PRO A 342 19.95 -3.12 0.46
N SER A 343 20.49 -1.90 0.62
CA SER A 343 19.82 -0.64 0.25
C SER A 343 19.58 -0.48 -1.25
N GLU A 344 20.37 -1.14 -2.07
CA GLU A 344 20.33 -1.12 -3.53
C GLU A 344 19.24 -2.00 -4.13
N ILE A 345 18.63 -2.90 -3.32
CA ILE A 345 17.58 -3.81 -3.81
C ILE A 345 16.33 -3.01 -4.22
N GLN A 346 15.83 -3.27 -5.41
CA GLN A 346 14.63 -2.64 -5.98
C GLN A 346 13.48 -3.64 -6.12
N GLU A 347 13.82 -4.93 -6.25
CA GLU A 347 12.84 -6.00 -6.43
C GLU A 347 13.27 -7.27 -5.68
N ILE A 348 12.39 -7.71 -4.77
CA ILE A 348 12.46 -9.05 -4.17
C ILE A 348 11.41 -9.89 -4.87
N ARG A 349 11.83 -10.93 -5.59
CA ARG A 349 10.91 -11.77 -6.36
C ARG A 349 10.12 -12.74 -5.48
N PRO A 350 8.88 -13.09 -5.88
CA PRO A 350 8.16 -14.21 -5.29
C PRO A 350 9.02 -15.47 -5.36
N PHE A 351 8.88 -16.37 -4.39
CA PHE A 351 9.67 -17.61 -4.28
C PHE A 351 11.18 -17.41 -4.05
N THR A 352 11.64 -16.20 -3.77
CA THR A 352 13.03 -15.97 -3.34
C THR A 352 13.39 -16.91 -2.18
N LEU A 353 12.48 -17.08 -1.23
CA LEU A 353 12.61 -17.95 -0.07
C LEU A 353 11.45 -18.95 -0.09
N ASP A 354 11.63 -20.11 -0.71
CA ASP A 354 10.59 -21.15 -0.74
C ASP A 354 10.50 -21.83 0.63
N ASN A 355 9.36 -21.62 1.30
CA ASN A 355 8.97 -22.22 2.60
C ASN A 355 10.01 -22.10 3.73
N PRO A 356 10.43 -20.91 4.16
CA PRO A 356 11.43 -20.70 5.20
C PRO A 356 10.82 -20.83 6.61
N SER A 357 10.30 -22.01 6.96
CA SER A 357 9.62 -22.23 8.26
C SER A 357 10.48 -21.91 9.49
N GLU A 358 11.80 -21.96 9.35
CA GLU A 358 12.76 -21.68 10.43
C GLU A 358 13.38 -20.26 10.38
N LEU A 359 12.98 -19.46 9.38
CA LEU A 359 13.43 -18.07 9.26
C LEU A 359 12.92 -17.24 10.44
N LYS A 360 13.83 -16.56 11.16
CA LYS A 360 13.52 -15.79 12.37
C LYS A 360 13.49 -14.28 12.14
N SER A 361 14.33 -13.77 11.26
CA SER A 361 14.44 -12.33 11.05
C SER A 361 14.64 -11.98 9.59
N VAL A 362 13.94 -10.92 9.16
CA VAL A 362 14.08 -10.31 7.83
C VAL A 362 14.37 -8.82 7.99
N THR A 363 15.48 -8.37 7.41
CA THR A 363 15.84 -6.95 7.33
C THR A 363 15.90 -6.51 5.88
N ILE A 364 15.20 -5.45 5.52
CA ILE A 364 15.21 -4.87 4.18
C ILE A 364 15.65 -3.41 4.27
N ASN A 365 16.88 -3.14 3.82
CA ASN A 365 17.49 -1.81 3.88
C ASN A 365 17.09 -0.92 2.67
N ALA A 366 16.29 -1.43 1.76
CA ALA A 366 15.91 -0.75 0.54
C ALA A 366 14.84 0.32 0.78
N LYS A 367 14.96 1.43 0.06
CA LYS A 367 13.92 2.46 0.00
C LYS A 367 12.89 2.11 -1.08
N ASN A 368 11.60 2.41 -0.80
CA ASN A 368 10.49 2.23 -1.75
C ASN A 368 10.28 0.77 -2.23
N ILE A 369 10.51 -0.20 -1.35
CA ILE A 369 10.36 -1.61 -1.68
C ILE A 369 8.88 -2.04 -1.67
N THR A 370 8.54 -3.00 -2.55
CA THR A 370 7.26 -3.72 -2.49
C THR A 370 7.51 -5.16 -2.07
N ILE A 371 6.96 -5.55 -0.92
CA ILE A 371 6.92 -6.93 -0.47
C ILE A 371 5.69 -7.58 -1.10
N LYS A 372 5.92 -8.54 -1.99
CA LYS A 372 4.87 -9.15 -2.80
C LYS A 372 3.91 -10.02 -1.99
N SER A 373 2.71 -10.22 -2.56
CA SER A 373 1.66 -11.04 -1.95
C SER A 373 2.16 -12.44 -1.59
N ASN A 374 1.77 -12.91 -0.40
CA ASN A 374 2.08 -14.23 0.17
C ASN A 374 3.59 -14.54 0.33
N MET A 375 4.49 -13.57 0.19
CA MET A 375 5.94 -13.80 0.17
C MET A 375 6.47 -14.49 1.43
N PHE A 376 5.93 -14.13 2.59
CA PHE A 376 6.30 -14.68 3.90
C PHE A 376 5.10 -15.26 4.65
N GLU A 377 4.05 -15.64 3.93
CA GLU A 377 2.84 -16.22 4.52
C GLU A 377 3.19 -17.52 5.27
N ASN A 378 2.67 -17.68 6.50
CA ASN A 378 2.85 -18.87 7.33
C ASN A 378 4.32 -19.23 7.61
N THR A 379 5.18 -18.23 7.83
CA THR A 379 6.59 -18.42 8.17
C THR A 379 6.85 -18.31 9.67
N GLY A 380 8.03 -18.80 10.09
CA GLY A 380 8.48 -18.75 11.48
C GLY A 380 9.08 -17.41 11.93
N ILE A 381 8.91 -16.33 11.15
CA ILE A 381 9.51 -15.00 11.39
C ILE A 381 9.08 -14.47 12.77
N GLU A 382 10.07 -13.98 13.53
CA GLU A 382 9.87 -13.32 14.83
C GLU A 382 10.04 -11.81 14.77
N GLU A 383 10.86 -11.29 13.83
CA GLU A 383 11.13 -9.87 13.68
C GLU A 383 11.27 -9.45 12.21
N ILE A 384 10.71 -8.27 11.89
CA ILE A 384 10.82 -7.64 10.58
C ILE A 384 11.35 -6.22 10.76
N ILE A 385 12.39 -5.86 9.99
CA ILE A 385 12.96 -4.51 9.94
C ILE A 385 12.92 -4.01 8.50
N LEU A 386 12.25 -2.89 8.27
CA LEU A 386 12.13 -2.24 6.97
C LEU A 386 12.69 -0.82 7.05
N HIS A 387 13.44 -0.38 6.02
CA HIS A 387 13.97 0.97 5.94
C HIS A 387 13.33 1.74 4.79
N GLY A 388 12.77 2.92 5.10
CA GLY A 388 12.14 3.80 4.11
C GLY A 388 10.70 3.44 3.76
N SER A 389 10.14 4.15 2.78
CA SER A 389 8.78 3.91 2.29
C SER A 389 8.62 2.50 1.76
N CYS A 390 7.51 1.85 2.08
CA CYS A 390 7.28 0.47 1.67
C CYS A 390 5.81 0.20 1.31
N ASN A 391 5.62 -0.72 0.37
CA ASN A 391 4.33 -1.33 0.08
C ASN A 391 4.38 -2.78 0.55
N ILE A 392 3.48 -3.16 1.45
CA ILE A 392 3.31 -4.52 1.91
C ILE A 392 2.03 -5.04 1.27
N ASP A 393 2.17 -5.93 0.29
CA ASP A 393 1.05 -6.44 -0.51
C ASP A 393 0.18 -7.43 0.29
N GLU A 394 -0.93 -7.86 -0.32
CA GLU A 394 -1.93 -8.71 0.31
C GLU A 394 -1.31 -10.01 0.87
N LYS A 395 -1.63 -10.34 2.14
CA LYS A 395 -1.20 -11.55 2.85
C LYS A 395 0.31 -11.78 2.91
N SER A 396 1.13 -10.75 2.71
CA SER A 396 2.60 -10.91 2.66
C SER A 396 3.18 -11.60 3.90
N PHE A 397 2.59 -11.37 5.06
CA PHE A 397 2.98 -11.95 6.36
C PHE A 397 1.78 -12.58 7.10
N SER A 398 0.73 -12.96 6.38
CA SER A 398 -0.42 -13.63 6.98
C SER A 398 -0.01 -14.95 7.65
N GLU A 399 -0.63 -15.29 8.79
CA GLU A 399 -0.38 -16.51 9.55
C GLU A 399 1.07 -16.63 10.11
N CYS A 400 1.81 -15.51 10.23
CA CYS A 400 3.10 -15.49 10.91
C CYS A 400 2.90 -15.48 12.44
N GLU A 401 2.49 -16.61 13.00
CA GLU A 401 2.08 -16.74 14.41
C GLU A 401 3.21 -16.44 15.42
N ASN A 402 4.49 -16.46 14.98
CA ASN A 402 5.65 -16.15 15.81
C ASN A 402 6.13 -14.71 15.71
N LEU A 403 5.56 -13.91 14.81
CA LEU A 403 5.98 -12.53 14.58
C LEU A 403 5.66 -11.65 15.79
N LYS A 404 6.70 -11.13 16.45
CA LYS A 404 6.60 -10.33 17.69
C LYS A 404 6.76 -8.84 17.41
N LYS A 405 7.59 -8.49 16.41
CA LYS A 405 7.98 -7.11 16.20
C LYS A 405 8.09 -6.73 14.73
N ILE A 406 7.54 -5.56 14.41
CA ILE A 406 7.69 -4.89 13.13
C ILE A 406 8.31 -3.52 13.37
N THR A 407 9.44 -3.23 12.72
CA THR A 407 10.12 -1.93 12.82
C THR A 407 10.26 -1.33 11.42
N ILE A 408 9.64 -0.18 11.19
CA ILE A 408 9.82 0.60 9.97
C ILE A 408 10.58 1.86 10.37
N THR A 409 11.73 2.12 9.73
CA THR A 409 12.63 3.21 10.09
C THR A 409 13.07 4.03 8.87
N GLY A 410 13.80 5.12 9.12
CA GLY A 410 14.33 5.99 8.07
C GLY A 410 13.30 7.00 7.57
N ASP A 411 13.61 7.67 6.45
CA ASP A 411 12.77 8.70 5.83
C ASP A 411 11.62 8.04 5.04
N ALA A 412 10.67 7.43 5.73
CA ALA A 412 9.52 6.79 5.12
C ALA A 412 8.34 7.76 5.05
N GLU A 413 8.13 8.38 3.91
CA GLU A 413 6.99 9.30 3.70
C GLU A 413 5.68 8.55 3.51
N ASN A 414 5.69 7.40 2.83
CA ASN A 414 4.50 6.64 2.47
C ASN A 414 4.65 5.16 2.84
N ILE A 415 3.75 4.66 3.68
CA ILE A 415 3.69 3.26 4.08
C ILE A 415 2.30 2.73 3.73
N LYS A 416 2.25 1.68 2.91
CA LYS A 416 1.00 1.02 2.53
C LYS A 416 1.02 -0.43 2.97
N ILE A 417 0.02 -0.79 3.75
CA ILE A 417 -0.21 -2.14 4.25
C ILE A 417 -1.52 -2.63 3.64
N ALA A 418 -1.45 -3.62 2.75
CA ALA A 418 -2.58 -4.12 1.99
C ALA A 418 -3.49 -5.04 2.81
N ASN A 419 -4.55 -5.55 2.17
CA ASN A 419 -5.53 -6.40 2.82
C ASN A 419 -4.87 -7.66 3.42
N GLN A 420 -5.22 -7.98 4.66
CA GLN A 420 -4.78 -9.21 5.34
C GLN A 420 -3.25 -9.36 5.45
N ALA A 421 -2.47 -8.30 5.27
CA ALA A 421 -1.00 -8.39 5.22
C ALA A 421 -0.39 -9.06 6.45
N PHE A 422 -0.95 -8.85 7.63
CA PHE A 422 -0.54 -9.42 8.92
C PHE A 422 -1.71 -10.13 9.63
N LEU A 423 -2.64 -10.71 8.86
CA LEU A 423 -3.76 -11.47 9.40
C LEU A 423 -3.23 -12.63 10.27
N ASN A 424 -3.78 -12.81 11.48
CA ASN A 424 -3.43 -13.87 12.42
C ASN A 424 -1.96 -13.87 12.89
N CYS A 425 -1.27 -12.72 12.90
CA CYS A 425 0.01 -12.58 13.58
C CYS A 425 -0.19 -12.53 15.10
N THR A 426 -0.57 -13.65 15.69
CA THR A 426 -1.07 -13.72 17.07
C THR A 426 -0.05 -13.35 18.14
N ALA A 427 1.26 -13.48 17.86
CA ALA A 427 2.34 -13.08 18.77
C ALA A 427 2.79 -11.62 18.60
N LEU A 428 2.19 -10.82 17.69
CA LEU A 428 2.65 -9.47 17.40
C LEU A 428 2.41 -8.54 18.59
N GLU A 429 3.50 -8.07 19.20
CA GLU A 429 3.49 -7.21 20.40
C GLU A 429 3.75 -5.74 20.06
N GLU A 430 4.57 -5.46 19.04
CA GLU A 430 5.07 -4.11 18.74
C GLU A 430 5.09 -3.80 17.24
N ILE A 431 4.58 -2.63 16.88
CA ILE A 431 4.75 -2.04 15.55
C ILE A 431 5.29 -0.62 15.71
N SER A 432 6.42 -0.32 15.05
CA SER A 432 7.02 1.00 15.08
C SER A 432 7.02 1.62 13.68
N PHE A 433 6.54 2.87 13.59
CA PHE A 433 6.55 3.68 12.37
C PHE A 433 7.46 4.89 12.53
N PRO A 434 8.11 5.39 11.45
CA PRO A 434 8.87 6.63 11.49
C PRO A 434 7.96 7.84 11.77
N ASP A 435 8.53 8.89 12.37
CA ASP A 435 7.81 10.14 12.60
C ASP A 435 7.42 10.81 11.26
N ASN A 436 6.26 11.48 11.27
CA ASN A 436 5.69 12.23 10.13
C ASN A 436 5.38 11.39 8.89
N SER A 437 5.25 10.08 8.99
CA SER A 437 4.86 9.21 7.89
C SER A 437 3.35 9.26 7.60
N ASP A 438 2.99 9.06 6.32
CA ASP A 438 1.63 8.80 5.88
C ASP A 438 1.40 7.27 5.82
N VAL A 439 0.59 6.74 6.72
CA VAL A 439 0.36 5.29 6.85
C VAL A 439 -1.04 4.94 6.37
N LYS A 440 -1.14 4.06 5.39
CA LYS A 440 -2.40 3.50 4.94
C LYS A 440 -2.48 2.01 5.28
N ILE A 441 -3.49 1.64 6.06
CA ILE A 441 -3.73 0.28 6.53
C ILE A 441 -5.08 -0.18 5.98
N ASN A 442 -5.05 -1.22 5.14
CA ASN A 442 -6.23 -1.73 4.46
C ASN A 442 -6.99 -2.77 5.30
N THR A 443 -8.11 -3.24 4.74
CA THR A 443 -9.08 -4.10 5.41
C THR A 443 -8.44 -5.40 5.93
N PHE A 444 -8.73 -5.75 7.19
CA PHE A 444 -8.22 -6.94 7.90
C PHE A 444 -6.70 -7.04 8.00
N ALA A 445 -5.95 -5.95 7.78
CA ALA A 445 -4.50 -5.99 7.71
C ALA A 445 -3.84 -6.56 8.98
N PHE A 446 -4.36 -6.23 10.16
CA PHE A 446 -3.90 -6.71 11.47
C PHE A 446 -5.00 -7.45 12.25
N ARG A 447 -5.97 -8.03 11.54
CA ARG A 447 -7.02 -8.79 12.23
C ARG A 447 -6.45 -9.95 13.02
N ASN A 448 -6.93 -10.12 14.26
CA ASN A 448 -6.53 -11.19 15.17
C ASN A 448 -5.03 -11.13 15.58
N CYS A 449 -4.45 -9.91 15.67
CA CYS A 449 -3.14 -9.67 16.30
C CYS A 449 -3.34 -9.53 17.81
N ILE A 450 -3.68 -10.63 18.48
CA ILE A 450 -4.17 -10.63 19.86
C ILE A 450 -3.15 -10.22 20.92
N SER A 451 -1.85 -10.21 20.60
CA SER A 451 -0.79 -9.80 21.55
C SER A 451 -0.44 -8.32 21.46
N LEU A 452 -0.98 -7.59 20.46
CA LEU A 452 -0.70 -6.17 20.26
C LEU A 452 -1.35 -5.35 21.38
N LYS A 453 -0.54 -4.55 22.12
CA LYS A 453 -1.02 -3.75 23.26
C LYS A 453 -1.20 -2.29 22.93
N ASP A 454 -0.27 -1.73 22.18
CA ASP A 454 -0.25 -0.32 21.85
C ASP A 454 -0.07 -0.13 20.35
N PHE A 455 -0.80 0.84 19.79
CA PHE A 455 -0.66 1.23 18.40
C PHE A 455 -0.43 2.72 18.28
N THR A 456 0.75 3.11 17.75
CA THR A 456 1.15 4.52 17.68
C THR A 456 1.63 4.89 16.29
N ILE A 457 1.11 6.00 15.74
CA ILE A 457 1.57 6.65 14.52
C ILE A 457 1.81 8.13 14.82
N ASN A 458 3.07 8.56 14.72
CA ASN A 458 3.47 9.97 14.82
C ASN A 458 3.37 10.68 13.46
N GLY A 459 2.24 10.54 12.78
CA GLY A 459 1.98 11.05 11.44
C GLY A 459 0.51 10.89 11.08
N ASN A 460 0.21 10.92 9.78
CA ASN A 460 -1.14 10.71 9.29
C ASN A 460 -1.48 9.23 9.14
N ALA A 461 -2.75 8.87 9.38
CA ALA A 461 -3.21 7.51 9.25
C ALA A 461 -4.54 7.41 8.48
N ALA A 462 -4.62 6.47 7.54
CA ALA A 462 -5.88 6.04 6.94
C ALA A 462 -6.08 4.54 7.25
N ILE A 463 -7.03 4.23 8.14
CA ILE A 463 -7.28 2.88 8.65
C ILE A 463 -8.64 2.42 8.14
N MET A 464 -8.63 1.37 7.29
CA MET A 464 -9.81 0.85 6.64
C MET A 464 -10.60 -0.11 7.54
N ALA A 465 -11.80 -0.48 7.10
CA ALA A 465 -12.74 -1.30 7.86
C ALA A 465 -12.11 -2.62 8.35
N ASN A 466 -12.36 -2.96 9.62
CA ASN A 466 -11.88 -4.18 10.27
C ASN A 466 -10.35 -4.37 10.28
N ALA A 467 -9.55 -3.31 10.06
CA ALA A 467 -8.09 -3.41 9.96
C ALA A 467 -7.45 -4.02 11.21
N PHE A 468 -7.94 -3.64 12.40
CA PHE A 468 -7.49 -4.15 13.71
C PHE A 468 -8.61 -4.89 14.45
N ARG A 469 -9.48 -5.56 13.73
CA ARG A 469 -10.55 -6.33 14.35
C ARG A 469 -9.99 -7.52 15.16
N ASP A 470 -10.60 -7.79 16.31
CA ASP A 470 -10.25 -8.93 17.19
C ASP A 470 -8.77 -8.84 17.73
N CYS A 471 -8.23 -7.64 17.99
CA CYS A 471 -6.94 -7.45 18.71
C CYS A 471 -7.20 -7.32 20.21
N ASP A 472 -7.53 -8.42 20.85
CA ASP A 472 -8.15 -8.48 22.20
C ASP A 472 -7.33 -7.81 23.33
N ASN A 473 -6.00 -7.65 23.16
CA ASN A 473 -5.14 -7.00 24.15
C ASN A 473 -4.75 -5.56 23.78
N LEU A 474 -5.32 -4.97 22.72
CA LEU A 474 -5.03 -3.59 22.34
C LEU A 474 -5.64 -2.61 23.35
N GLU A 475 -4.80 -1.98 24.16
CA GLU A 475 -5.18 -1.10 25.27
C GLU A 475 -5.22 0.38 24.86
N THR A 476 -4.28 0.82 23.99
CA THR A 476 -4.16 2.22 23.58
C THR A 476 -3.92 2.39 22.08
N ILE A 477 -4.49 3.47 21.54
CA ILE A 477 -4.26 3.93 20.17
C ILE A 477 -3.83 5.40 20.22
N SER A 478 -2.75 5.74 19.51
CA SER A 478 -2.25 7.12 19.42
C SER A 478 -1.94 7.50 17.97
N ILE A 479 -2.58 8.55 17.43
CA ILE A 479 -2.35 9.09 16.10
C ILE A 479 -2.21 10.60 16.20
N SER A 480 -0.99 11.13 16.02
CA SER A 480 -0.72 12.56 16.22
C SER A 480 -1.11 13.45 15.03
N GLY A 481 -1.15 12.90 13.82
CA GLY A 481 -1.55 13.60 12.59
C GLY A 481 -3.04 13.46 12.27
N ASN A 482 -3.38 13.61 10.99
CA ASN A 482 -4.75 13.40 10.53
C ASN A 482 -5.09 11.91 10.55
N ALA A 483 -6.19 11.55 11.18
CA ALA A 483 -6.70 10.19 11.25
C ALA A 483 -7.99 10.07 10.43
N GLN A 484 -8.00 9.12 9.48
CA GLN A 484 -9.21 8.67 8.79
C GLN A 484 -9.49 7.25 9.24
N LEU A 485 -10.55 7.06 10.02
CA LEU A 485 -10.94 5.77 10.56
C LEU A 485 -12.25 5.33 9.90
N SER A 486 -12.23 4.17 9.24
CA SER A 486 -13.43 3.59 8.65
C SER A 486 -14.25 2.84 9.69
N THR A 487 -15.54 2.65 9.45
CA THR A 487 -16.46 1.84 10.28
C THR A 487 -15.80 0.49 10.61
N ASN A 488 -15.91 0.09 11.89
CA ASN A 488 -15.33 -1.16 12.40
C ASN A 488 -13.80 -1.28 12.31
N ALA A 489 -13.04 -0.19 12.09
CA ALA A 489 -11.58 -0.25 11.95
C ALA A 489 -10.91 -0.97 13.13
N PHE A 490 -11.40 -0.77 14.34
CA PHE A 490 -10.94 -1.38 15.60
C PHE A 490 -12.01 -2.25 16.27
N ARG A 491 -12.88 -2.88 15.49
CA ARG A 491 -14.00 -3.66 16.01
C ARG A 491 -13.56 -4.75 16.98
N ASP A 492 -14.36 -4.94 18.04
CA ASP A 492 -14.25 -6.01 19.04
C ASP A 492 -12.93 -6.00 19.88
N ASN A 493 -12.25 -4.84 19.99
CA ASN A 493 -11.08 -4.67 20.86
C ASN A 493 -11.49 -4.40 22.31
N LYS A 494 -11.69 -5.46 23.07
CA LYS A 494 -12.26 -5.39 24.41
C LYS A 494 -11.32 -4.76 25.45
N ALA A 495 -9.99 -4.86 25.27
CA ALA A 495 -9.02 -4.23 26.18
C ALA A 495 -8.85 -2.71 25.91
N LEU A 496 -9.35 -2.20 24.79
CA LEU A 496 -9.16 -0.79 24.43
C LEU A 496 -9.87 0.13 25.42
N THR A 497 -9.10 0.93 26.15
CA THR A 497 -9.61 1.86 27.18
C THR A 497 -9.43 3.32 26.81
N ASN A 498 -8.45 3.63 25.96
CA ASN A 498 -8.09 5.00 25.63
C ASN A 498 -7.64 5.17 24.18
N ILE A 499 -8.00 6.29 23.56
CA ILE A 499 -7.51 6.74 22.28
C ILE A 499 -6.98 8.17 22.36
N LEU A 500 -5.84 8.43 21.70
CA LEU A 500 -5.24 9.74 21.54
C LEU A 500 -5.24 10.07 20.05
N VAL A 501 -6.09 11.00 19.62
CA VAL A 501 -6.24 11.40 18.22
C VAL A 501 -6.24 12.92 18.10
N ASN A 502 -5.82 13.43 16.96
CA ASN A 502 -5.88 14.87 16.71
C ASN A 502 -7.35 15.34 16.71
N THR A 503 -7.66 16.29 17.59
CA THR A 503 -9.02 16.82 17.82
C THR A 503 -9.60 17.63 16.64
N ASN A 504 -8.79 17.93 15.60
CA ASN A 504 -9.26 18.60 14.39
C ASN A 504 -10.06 17.67 13.46
N ASN A 505 -10.08 16.38 13.73
CA ASN A 505 -10.83 15.38 12.96
C ASN A 505 -12.19 15.12 13.62
N THR A 506 -13.24 15.01 12.83
CA THR A 506 -14.50 14.41 13.30
C THR A 506 -14.24 12.93 13.56
N LEU A 507 -14.44 12.50 14.80
CA LEU A 507 -14.30 11.10 15.15
C LEU A 507 -15.61 10.37 14.79
N ASP A 508 -15.53 9.33 13.99
CA ASP A 508 -16.64 8.41 13.77
C ASP A 508 -16.52 7.24 14.78
N GLY A 509 -17.40 7.26 15.78
CA GLY A 509 -17.41 6.26 16.85
C GLY A 509 -17.67 4.83 16.35
N SER A 510 -18.30 4.65 15.18
CA SER A 510 -18.51 3.33 14.56
C SER A 510 -17.22 2.59 14.23
N ALA A 511 -16.07 3.31 14.17
CA ALA A 511 -14.76 2.68 14.05
C ALA A 511 -14.42 1.75 15.23
N PHE A 512 -15.07 1.97 16.39
CA PHE A 512 -14.80 1.30 17.65
C PHE A 512 -15.91 0.37 18.11
N ASN A 513 -16.79 -0.06 17.20
CA ASN A 513 -17.86 -0.99 17.53
C ASN A 513 -17.31 -2.22 18.28
N GLY A 514 -17.95 -2.60 19.39
CA GLY A 514 -17.53 -3.69 20.26
C GLY A 514 -16.39 -3.37 21.23
N CYS A 515 -15.85 -2.13 21.27
CA CYS A 515 -14.85 -1.70 22.24
C CYS A 515 -15.52 -1.28 23.56
N SER A 516 -16.06 -2.25 24.29
CA SER A 516 -16.94 -2.02 25.47
C SER A 516 -16.26 -1.31 26.64
N ASN A 517 -14.92 -1.28 26.68
CA ASN A 517 -14.14 -0.62 27.72
C ASN A 517 -13.55 0.74 27.29
N LEU A 518 -13.86 1.23 26.09
CA LEU A 518 -13.37 2.54 25.63
C LEU A 518 -14.10 3.67 26.36
N ILE A 519 -13.45 4.24 27.35
CA ILE A 519 -13.98 5.27 28.28
C ILE A 519 -13.14 6.53 28.35
N SER A 520 -12.05 6.63 27.57
CA SER A 520 -11.16 7.79 27.52
C SER A 520 -10.78 8.18 26.10
N ILE A 521 -10.86 9.47 25.80
CA ILE A 521 -10.41 10.05 24.52
C ILE A 521 -9.69 11.35 24.83
N ASN A 522 -8.43 11.48 24.40
CA ASN A 522 -7.61 12.68 24.59
C ASN A 522 -7.60 13.18 26.06
N SER A 523 -7.51 12.27 27.01
CA SER A 523 -7.60 12.54 28.44
C SER A 523 -8.99 13.00 28.95
N ILE A 524 -10.00 13.05 28.09
CA ILE A 524 -11.40 13.21 28.50
C ILE A 524 -11.88 11.83 28.94
N THR A 525 -12.17 11.67 30.21
CA THR A 525 -12.73 10.42 30.76
C THR A 525 -14.25 10.50 30.86
N ALA A 526 -14.93 9.41 30.56
CA ALA A 526 -16.38 9.33 30.64
C ALA A 526 -16.94 9.53 32.06
N PHE A 527 -16.11 9.30 33.06
CA PHE A 527 -16.51 9.39 34.47
C PHE A 527 -16.13 10.72 35.11
N ASP A 528 -17.08 11.30 35.85
CA ASP A 528 -16.79 12.19 36.95
C ASP A 528 -16.21 11.35 38.11
N SER A 529 -14.94 11.58 38.42
CA SER A 529 -14.20 10.85 39.46
C SER A 529 -14.80 10.98 40.86
N GLN A 530 -15.77 11.90 41.08
CA GLN A 530 -16.39 12.13 42.37
C GLN A 530 -17.71 11.37 42.57
N ASN A 531 -18.45 11.11 41.49
CA ASN A 531 -19.82 10.60 41.61
C ASN A 531 -20.07 9.28 40.89
N ASN A 532 -19.10 8.75 40.17
CA ASN A 532 -19.22 7.53 39.33
C ASN A 532 -20.31 7.64 38.23
N ASN A 533 -20.68 8.85 37.85
CA ASN A 533 -21.68 9.17 36.85
C ASN A 533 -21.03 9.76 35.60
N LEU A 534 -21.73 9.69 34.47
CA LEU A 534 -21.32 10.36 33.26
C LEU A 534 -21.22 11.88 33.50
N ALA A 535 -20.11 12.48 33.09
CA ALA A 535 -19.93 13.93 33.18
C ALA A 535 -20.90 14.64 32.24
N PRO A 536 -21.74 15.58 32.71
CA PRO A 536 -22.81 16.19 31.89
C PRO A 536 -22.32 16.89 30.63
N GLU A 537 -21.09 17.42 30.65
CA GLU A 537 -20.45 18.06 29.50
C GLU A 537 -20.10 17.08 28.36
N LEU A 538 -20.12 15.78 28.62
CA LEU A 538 -19.85 14.74 27.62
C LEU A 538 -21.07 14.32 26.80
N GLU A 539 -22.29 14.64 27.23
CA GLU A 539 -23.50 14.23 26.48
C GLU A 539 -23.43 14.69 25.02
N SER A 540 -23.14 15.97 24.76
CA SER A 540 -23.03 16.48 23.39
C SER A 540 -21.88 15.85 22.61
N PHE A 541 -20.75 15.57 23.29
CA PHE A 541 -19.61 14.90 22.66
C PHE A 541 -19.97 13.47 22.23
N ILE A 542 -20.63 12.70 23.09
CA ILE A 542 -21.07 11.33 22.79
C ILE A 542 -22.07 11.32 21.65
N LEU A 543 -23.10 12.17 21.70
CA LEU A 543 -24.10 12.25 20.65
C LEU A 543 -23.53 12.66 19.29
N ASN A 544 -22.52 13.54 19.27
CA ASN A 544 -21.90 13.99 18.04
C ASN A 544 -20.94 12.96 17.41
N ASN A 545 -20.28 12.13 18.22
CA ASN A 545 -19.20 11.27 17.76
C ASN A 545 -19.51 9.78 17.79
N PHE A 546 -20.47 9.34 18.64
CA PHE A 546 -20.75 7.92 18.85
C PHE A 546 -22.20 7.52 18.58
N ASN A 547 -23.06 8.44 18.16
CA ASN A 547 -24.43 8.08 17.79
C ASN A 547 -24.45 7.18 16.55
N GLY A 548 -24.93 5.95 16.70
CA GLY A 548 -24.84 4.88 15.70
C GLY A 548 -23.69 3.90 15.91
N ALA A 549 -22.84 4.13 16.91
CA ALA A 549 -21.85 3.14 17.34
C ALA A 549 -22.51 2.07 18.23
N GLU A 550 -21.98 0.85 18.16
CA GLU A 550 -22.50 -0.31 18.88
C GLU A 550 -21.53 -0.76 19.97
N ASN A 551 -22.03 -0.95 21.19
CA ASN A 551 -21.26 -1.52 22.30
C ASN A 551 -19.90 -0.88 22.52
N VAL A 552 -19.85 0.45 22.53
CA VAL A 552 -18.66 1.24 22.87
C VAL A 552 -18.79 1.76 24.31
N GLY A 553 -17.73 1.74 25.10
CA GLY A 553 -17.79 2.08 26.52
C GLY A 553 -18.43 3.44 26.81
N PHE A 554 -18.13 4.47 26.01
CA PHE A 554 -18.78 5.79 26.12
C PHE A 554 -20.29 5.72 25.91
N ILE A 555 -20.75 4.99 24.92
CA ILE A 555 -22.18 4.80 24.60
C ILE A 555 -22.86 4.00 25.70
N ASN A 556 -22.23 2.91 26.14
CA ASN A 556 -22.80 2.05 27.17
C ASN A 556 -23.05 2.82 28.46
N LEU A 557 -22.10 3.65 28.87
CA LEU A 557 -22.24 4.50 30.05
C LEU A 557 -23.29 5.59 29.88
N TYR A 558 -23.39 6.20 28.70
CA TYR A 558 -24.42 7.17 28.39
C TYR A 558 -25.80 6.54 28.48
N ILE A 559 -26.03 5.42 27.81
CA ILE A 559 -27.30 4.69 27.77
C ILE A 559 -27.74 4.30 29.19
N GLN A 560 -26.82 3.72 29.98
CA GLN A 560 -27.10 3.35 31.36
C GLN A 560 -27.50 4.58 32.19
N SER A 561 -26.75 5.68 32.08
CA SER A 561 -27.05 6.93 32.78
C SER A 561 -28.42 7.50 32.39
N GLN A 562 -28.84 7.43 31.11
CA GLN A 562 -30.16 7.86 30.68
C GLN A 562 -31.24 6.92 31.20
N ALA A 563 -31.05 5.61 31.13
CA ALA A 563 -31.98 4.63 31.65
C ALA A 563 -32.26 4.86 33.17
N ASP A 564 -31.21 5.02 33.97
CA ASP A 564 -31.28 5.29 35.43
C ASP A 564 -32.06 6.60 35.74
N LYS A 565 -31.80 7.67 34.95
CA LYS A 565 -32.52 8.96 35.09
C LYS A 565 -34.01 8.79 34.77
N ILE A 566 -34.35 8.02 33.75
CA ILE A 566 -35.76 7.78 33.35
C ILE A 566 -36.44 6.94 34.40
N VAL A 567 -35.84 5.84 34.82
CA VAL A 567 -36.41 4.97 35.85
C VAL A 567 -36.64 5.76 37.13
N SER A 568 -35.66 6.54 37.63
CA SER A 568 -35.83 7.35 38.84
C SER A 568 -36.92 8.42 38.72
N LYS A 569 -37.18 8.92 37.51
CA LYS A 569 -38.21 9.94 37.24
C LYS A 569 -39.61 9.38 37.12
N TYR A 570 -39.78 8.24 36.46
CA TYR A 570 -41.10 7.68 36.08
C TYR A 570 -41.51 6.51 36.96
N THR A 571 -40.64 5.98 37.81
CA THR A 571 -40.92 4.90 38.75
C THR A 571 -40.53 5.26 40.17
N ASN A 572 -41.03 4.53 41.15
CA ASN A 572 -40.65 4.62 42.54
C ASN A 572 -40.88 3.30 43.31
N ASP A 573 -40.41 3.19 44.56
CA ASP A 573 -40.42 1.95 45.34
C ASP A 573 -41.85 1.50 45.74
N ASN A 574 -42.87 2.38 45.64
CA ASN A 574 -44.25 2.05 45.99
C ASN A 574 -45.04 1.48 44.79
N MET A 575 -44.43 1.52 43.57
CA MET A 575 -45.04 0.96 42.35
C MET A 575 -44.82 -0.54 42.28
N SER A 576 -45.88 -1.27 41.91
CA SER A 576 -45.73 -2.68 41.53
C SER A 576 -44.93 -2.85 40.23
N ASP A 577 -44.43 -4.04 39.97
CA ASP A 577 -43.66 -4.29 38.74
C ASP A 577 -44.50 -4.07 37.46
N ILE A 578 -45.81 -4.35 37.50
CA ILE A 578 -46.73 -3.99 36.41
C ILE A 578 -46.76 -2.49 36.17
N GLN A 579 -46.93 -1.71 37.25
CA GLN A 579 -46.95 -0.24 37.15
C GLN A 579 -45.64 0.32 36.62
N LYS A 580 -44.48 -0.21 37.06
CA LYS A 580 -43.19 0.18 36.55
C LYS A 580 -43.05 -0.18 35.07
N ALA A 581 -43.37 -1.43 34.72
CA ALA A 581 -43.31 -1.89 33.32
C ALA A 581 -44.16 -1.01 32.40
N LYS A 582 -45.45 -0.72 32.84
CA LYS A 582 -46.34 0.17 32.12
C LYS A 582 -45.79 1.59 31.98
N ALA A 583 -45.29 2.17 33.05
CA ALA A 583 -44.76 3.55 33.01
C ALA A 583 -43.56 3.69 32.07
N LEU A 584 -42.74 2.67 31.97
CA LEU A 584 -41.59 2.64 31.06
C LEU A 584 -42.02 2.36 29.61
N HIS A 585 -43.02 1.49 29.39
CA HIS A 585 -43.68 1.29 28.10
C HIS A 585 -44.24 2.62 27.58
N ASP A 586 -45.07 3.31 28.40
CA ASP A 586 -45.65 4.59 28.04
C ASP A 586 -44.62 5.67 27.76
N TRP A 587 -43.52 5.64 28.48
CA TRP A 587 -42.42 6.56 28.22
C TRP A 587 -41.80 6.35 26.82
N ILE A 588 -41.50 5.10 26.39
CA ILE A 588 -40.95 4.82 25.08
C ILE A 588 -41.90 5.24 23.98
N CYS A 589 -43.15 4.81 24.05
CA CYS A 589 -44.17 5.15 23.06
C CYS A 589 -44.43 6.67 22.93
N ASN A 590 -44.14 7.46 23.97
CA ASN A 590 -44.19 8.92 23.90
C ASN A 590 -42.88 9.59 23.48
N LYS A 591 -41.77 8.86 23.51
CA LYS A 591 -40.46 9.45 23.29
C LYS A 591 -39.99 9.40 21.83
N VAL A 592 -40.26 8.31 21.15
CA VAL A 592 -39.81 8.05 19.77
C VAL A 592 -40.99 7.69 18.89
N TYR A 593 -40.80 7.82 17.57
CA TYR A 593 -41.70 7.31 16.55
C TYR A 593 -41.01 6.30 15.66
N PHE A 594 -41.78 5.42 15.01
CA PHE A 594 -41.22 4.39 14.13
C PHE A 594 -40.67 5.01 12.84
N ASP A 595 -39.41 4.71 12.52
CA ASP A 595 -38.71 5.22 11.34
C ASP A 595 -39.04 4.37 10.10
N ASN A 596 -39.95 4.88 9.28
CA ASN A 596 -40.34 4.25 8.02
C ASN A 596 -39.48 4.71 6.82
N GLU A 597 -38.67 5.79 6.99
CA GLU A 597 -37.96 6.42 5.87
C GLU A 597 -36.57 5.79 5.66
N ASP A 598 -35.84 5.47 6.73
CA ASP A 598 -34.50 4.91 6.68
C ASP A 598 -34.32 3.80 7.74
N PRO A 599 -34.94 2.64 7.55
CA PRO A 599 -34.88 1.55 8.52
C PRO A 599 -33.48 0.90 8.65
N ASP A 600 -32.59 1.12 7.67
CA ASP A 600 -31.22 0.61 7.68
C ASP A 600 -30.23 1.59 8.34
N ASN A 601 -30.71 2.70 8.88
CA ASN A 601 -29.88 3.69 9.55
C ASN A 601 -29.26 3.13 10.85
N PRO A 602 -27.92 3.05 10.97
CA PRO A 602 -27.31 2.53 12.19
C PRO A 602 -27.71 3.26 13.48
N LYS A 603 -28.13 4.55 13.37
CA LYS A 603 -28.57 5.33 14.53
C LYS A 603 -29.93 4.88 15.09
N THR A 604 -30.76 4.27 14.27
CA THR A 604 -32.06 3.79 14.68
C THR A 604 -32.10 2.31 15.09
N GLN A 605 -31.04 1.57 14.80
CA GLN A 605 -30.95 0.13 15.08
C GLN A 605 -30.21 -0.20 16.39
N ASN A 606 -29.42 0.73 16.97
CA ASN A 606 -28.61 0.44 18.14
C ASN A 606 -29.38 0.45 19.46
N ASP A 607 -28.76 -0.14 20.49
CA ASP A 607 -29.33 -0.33 21.83
C ASP A 607 -29.75 0.98 22.51
N GLY A 608 -29.11 2.08 22.15
CA GLY A 608 -29.34 3.40 22.73
C GLY A 608 -30.22 4.31 21.91
N SER A 609 -30.79 3.85 20.78
CA SER A 609 -31.51 4.70 19.82
C SER A 609 -32.62 5.50 20.45
N VAL A 610 -33.43 4.90 21.34
CA VAL A 610 -34.54 5.59 22.07
C VAL A 610 -34.07 6.69 23.02
N PHE A 611 -32.80 6.66 23.46
CA PHE A 611 -32.23 7.67 24.34
C PHE A 611 -31.56 8.81 23.58
N MET A 612 -31.13 8.56 22.34
CA MET A 612 -30.31 9.47 21.53
C MET A 612 -31.07 10.14 20.38
N ASN A 613 -32.14 9.50 19.87
CA ASN A 613 -32.85 9.95 18.69
C ASN A 613 -34.37 10.18 18.99
N ASP A 614 -35.05 10.80 18.05
CA ASP A 614 -36.49 11.00 18.10
C ASP A 614 -37.24 9.92 17.27
N SER A 615 -36.54 9.08 16.53
CA SER A 615 -37.07 7.94 15.78
C SER A 615 -36.23 6.69 16.00
N THR A 616 -36.85 5.52 15.86
CA THR A 616 -36.19 4.23 15.91
C THR A 616 -37.03 3.17 15.17
N ILE A 617 -36.45 1.94 15.03
CA ILE A 617 -37.19 0.80 14.49
C ILE A 617 -37.54 -0.20 15.60
N CYS A 618 -38.26 -1.27 15.29
CA CYS A 618 -38.69 -2.28 16.28
C CYS A 618 -37.53 -2.79 17.17
N GLU A 619 -36.34 -2.96 16.60
CA GLU A 619 -35.12 -3.38 17.33
C GLU A 619 -34.74 -2.38 18.43
N GLY A 620 -34.76 -1.08 18.12
CA GLY A 620 -34.45 -0.03 19.09
C GLY A 620 -35.52 0.14 20.17
N TYR A 621 -36.82 0.01 19.81
CA TYR A 621 -37.90 -0.04 20.79
C TYR A 621 -37.68 -1.17 21.79
N ALA A 622 -37.48 -2.40 21.29
CA ALA A 622 -37.33 -3.59 22.13
C ALA A 622 -36.07 -3.54 23.01
N LYS A 623 -34.93 -3.14 22.47
CA LYS A 623 -33.67 -3.01 23.23
C LYS A 623 -33.75 -1.91 24.28
N GLY A 624 -34.32 -0.76 23.92
CA GLY A 624 -34.49 0.35 24.86
C GLY A 624 -35.41 0.00 26.02
N TYR A 625 -36.54 -0.70 25.75
CA TYR A 625 -37.43 -1.15 26.77
C TYR A 625 -36.81 -2.19 27.72
N ASP A 626 -36.07 -3.15 27.16
CA ASP A 626 -35.33 -4.14 27.95
C ASP A 626 -34.33 -3.49 28.92
N LEU A 627 -33.62 -2.47 28.46
CA LEU A 627 -32.66 -1.71 29.28
C LEU A 627 -33.37 -0.98 30.44
N LEU A 628 -34.53 -0.33 30.15
CA LEU A 628 -35.28 0.36 31.17
C LEU A 628 -35.87 -0.60 32.20
N LEU A 629 -36.41 -1.75 31.78
CA LEU A 629 -36.88 -2.79 32.69
C LEU A 629 -35.78 -3.32 33.60
N LYS A 630 -34.63 -3.65 33.05
CA LYS A 630 -33.47 -4.11 33.82
C LYS A 630 -32.97 -3.06 34.81
N ALA A 631 -32.93 -1.79 34.40
CA ALA A 631 -32.59 -0.67 35.30
C ALA A 631 -33.62 -0.49 36.43
N ALA A 632 -34.89 -0.83 36.19
CA ALA A 632 -35.97 -0.84 37.19
C ALA A 632 -35.98 -2.12 38.05
N GLY A 633 -35.07 -3.07 37.83
CA GLY A 633 -35.00 -4.34 38.54
C GLY A 633 -35.98 -5.41 38.04
N ILE A 634 -36.57 -5.25 36.88
CA ILE A 634 -37.49 -6.18 36.25
C ILE A 634 -36.74 -7.07 35.25
N GLU A 635 -36.82 -8.39 35.41
CA GLU A 635 -36.23 -9.35 34.48
C GLU A 635 -36.95 -9.31 33.15
N SER A 636 -36.22 -9.17 32.05
CA SER A 636 -36.78 -9.11 30.70
C SER A 636 -35.84 -9.74 29.68
N PHE A 637 -36.38 -10.08 28.52
CA PHE A 637 -35.69 -10.71 27.42
C PHE A 637 -36.03 -9.96 26.13
N TYR A 638 -34.97 -9.65 25.35
CA TYR A 638 -35.15 -9.23 23.98
C TYR A 638 -35.46 -10.44 23.10
N VAL A 639 -36.47 -10.33 22.28
CA VAL A 639 -37.01 -11.39 21.42
C VAL A 639 -37.16 -10.89 20.01
N HIS A 640 -36.85 -11.72 19.01
CA HIS A 640 -37.07 -11.37 17.61
C HIS A 640 -37.60 -12.55 16.79
N SER A 641 -38.37 -12.21 15.74
CA SER A 641 -38.66 -13.10 14.61
C SER A 641 -37.74 -12.76 13.41
N SER A 642 -38.03 -13.28 12.24
CA SER A 642 -37.30 -12.93 11.01
C SER A 642 -37.46 -11.46 10.56
N SER A 643 -38.45 -10.75 11.06
CA SER A 643 -38.82 -9.41 10.55
C SER A 643 -39.25 -8.42 11.63
N HIS A 644 -39.26 -8.80 12.89
CA HIS A 644 -39.76 -7.96 13.98
C HIS A 644 -39.07 -8.28 15.31
N ALA A 645 -39.03 -7.30 16.24
CA ALA A 645 -38.44 -7.44 17.56
C ALA A 645 -39.35 -6.85 18.65
N TRP A 646 -39.39 -7.53 19.83
CA TRP A 646 -40.18 -7.14 20.99
C TRP A 646 -39.59 -7.72 22.28
N ASN A 647 -40.32 -7.76 23.39
CA ASN A 647 -39.79 -8.23 24.67
C ASN A 647 -40.65 -9.32 25.32
N ILE A 648 -40.06 -10.16 26.17
CA ILE A 648 -40.72 -10.94 27.20
C ILE A 648 -40.33 -10.32 28.54
N VAL A 649 -41.31 -10.07 29.40
CA VAL A 649 -41.21 -9.41 30.69
C VAL A 649 -41.64 -10.34 31.79
N LYS A 650 -40.87 -10.45 32.86
CA LYS A 650 -41.22 -11.25 34.05
C LYS A 650 -41.91 -10.40 35.09
N LEU A 651 -43.08 -10.80 35.50
CA LEU A 651 -43.83 -10.20 36.59
C LEU A 651 -44.21 -11.29 37.59
N GLY A 652 -43.68 -11.20 38.81
CA GLY A 652 -43.75 -12.30 39.76
C GLY A 652 -43.08 -13.56 39.24
N ASN A 653 -43.82 -14.68 39.13
CA ASN A 653 -43.34 -15.92 38.50
C ASN A 653 -43.88 -16.16 37.09
N GLN A 654 -44.58 -15.16 36.51
CA GLN A 654 -45.18 -15.24 35.18
C GLN A 654 -44.38 -14.44 34.17
N TYR A 655 -44.45 -14.85 32.90
CA TYR A 655 -43.83 -14.18 31.77
C TYR A 655 -44.88 -13.75 30.75
N PHE A 656 -44.63 -12.58 30.15
CA PHE A 656 -45.58 -11.97 29.20
C PHE A 656 -44.82 -11.31 28.06
N HIS A 657 -45.38 -11.43 26.85
CA HIS A 657 -44.88 -10.63 25.72
C HIS A 657 -45.35 -9.18 25.86
N VAL A 658 -44.48 -8.26 25.47
CA VAL A 658 -44.77 -6.82 25.36
C VAL A 658 -44.16 -6.28 24.08
N ASP A 659 -44.95 -5.63 23.23
CA ASP A 659 -44.46 -5.02 22.00
C ASP A 659 -44.72 -3.52 21.99
N THR A 660 -43.75 -2.76 22.44
CA THR A 660 -43.78 -1.31 22.48
C THR A 660 -43.84 -0.65 21.09
N THR A 661 -43.40 -1.34 20.04
CA THR A 661 -43.46 -0.82 18.67
C THR A 661 -44.90 -0.79 18.14
N TRP A 662 -45.66 -1.85 18.37
CA TRP A 662 -47.03 -1.99 17.86
C TRP A 662 -48.06 -1.31 18.75
N ASP A 663 -47.69 -1.02 20.00
CA ASP A 663 -48.51 -0.21 20.90
C ASP A 663 -48.30 1.31 20.70
N ASP A 664 -47.27 1.72 19.93
CA ASP A 664 -46.98 3.11 19.59
C ASP A 664 -47.78 3.55 18.35
N GLY A 665 -48.75 4.42 18.57
CA GLY A 665 -49.64 5.00 17.57
C GLY A 665 -50.04 6.42 17.93
N ASP A 666 -51.07 6.98 17.25
CA ASP A 666 -51.59 8.32 17.58
C ASP A 666 -52.01 8.43 19.04
N LYS A 667 -52.34 7.33 19.64
CA LYS A 667 -52.52 7.12 21.07
C LYS A 667 -51.91 5.81 21.45
N ILE A 668 -51.22 5.78 22.60
CA ILE A 668 -50.66 4.55 23.11
C ILE A 668 -51.76 3.50 23.27
N SER A 669 -51.53 2.35 22.69
CA SER A 669 -52.32 1.14 22.80
C SER A 669 -51.76 0.23 23.89
N TYR A 670 -52.53 -0.73 24.32
CA TYR A 670 -52.08 -1.83 25.18
C TYR A 670 -52.54 -3.17 24.56
N GLU A 671 -52.76 -3.18 23.25
CA GLU A 671 -53.19 -4.38 22.53
C GLU A 671 -52.06 -5.44 22.50
N TRP A 672 -50.82 -5.01 22.64
CA TRP A 672 -49.65 -5.86 22.63
C TRP A 672 -48.89 -5.86 23.96
N PHE A 673 -49.52 -5.34 25.01
CA PHE A 673 -48.98 -5.31 26.36
C PHE A 673 -49.46 -6.50 27.19
N LEU A 674 -48.50 -7.27 27.79
CA LEU A 674 -48.70 -8.44 28.63
C LEU A 674 -49.51 -9.59 27.96
N LYS A 675 -49.04 -10.05 26.80
CA LYS A 675 -49.63 -11.15 26.03
C LYS A 675 -49.02 -12.51 26.35
N SER A 676 -49.85 -13.57 26.29
CA SER A 676 -49.41 -14.96 26.28
C SER A 676 -48.86 -15.38 24.91
N ASP A 677 -48.13 -16.53 24.87
CA ASP A 677 -47.64 -17.14 23.61
C ASP A 677 -48.79 -17.41 22.63
N SER A 678 -49.92 -17.83 23.12
CA SER A 678 -51.10 -18.10 22.29
C SER A 678 -51.74 -16.84 21.71
N GLU A 679 -51.77 -15.75 22.44
CA GLU A 679 -52.30 -14.47 21.99
C GLU A 679 -51.40 -13.84 20.96
N ILE A 680 -50.10 -13.70 21.25
CA ILE A 680 -49.16 -13.00 20.36
C ILE A 680 -48.96 -13.73 19.04
N SER A 681 -48.99 -15.06 19.03
CA SER A 681 -48.78 -15.88 17.82
C SER A 681 -50.02 -15.99 16.92
N SER A 682 -51.21 -15.69 17.44
CA SER A 682 -52.50 -15.85 16.71
C SER A 682 -52.81 -14.68 15.78
N GLU A 683 -52.24 -13.51 16.02
CA GLU A 683 -52.71 -12.27 15.39
C GLU A 683 -51.93 -11.88 14.15
N THR A 684 -50.62 -12.21 14.10
CA THR A 684 -49.76 -11.83 12.94
C THR A 684 -48.68 -12.84 12.62
N SER A 685 -48.24 -12.84 11.34
CA SER A 685 -47.08 -13.63 10.89
C SER A 685 -45.76 -13.09 11.47
N SER A 686 -45.69 -11.82 11.85
CA SER A 686 -44.49 -11.15 12.39
C SER A 686 -44.12 -11.68 13.78
N HIS A 687 -45.09 -12.09 14.58
CA HIS A 687 -44.90 -12.66 15.90
C HIS A 687 -44.87 -14.20 15.92
N SER A 688 -44.82 -14.86 14.76
CA SER A 688 -44.69 -16.32 14.67
C SER A 688 -43.23 -16.74 14.66
N LYS A 689 -42.87 -17.78 15.41
CA LYS A 689 -41.52 -18.36 15.44
C LYS A 689 -40.42 -17.37 15.90
N TRP A 690 -40.45 -16.99 17.14
CA TRP A 690 -39.47 -16.13 17.76
C TRP A 690 -38.26 -16.90 18.35
N SER A 691 -37.18 -16.19 18.54
CA SER A 691 -35.99 -16.67 19.25
C SER A 691 -35.39 -15.56 20.10
N ALA A 692 -34.54 -15.93 21.07
CA ALA A 692 -33.71 -14.96 21.74
C ALA A 692 -32.59 -14.51 20.79
N ALA A 693 -32.41 -13.20 20.61
CA ALA A 693 -31.26 -12.67 19.93
C ALA A 693 -30.23 -12.23 20.94
N ILE A 694 -29.02 -12.70 20.74
CA ILE A 694 -27.84 -12.25 21.43
C ILE A 694 -27.26 -11.13 20.56
N LEU A 695 -27.66 -9.89 20.80
CA LEU A 695 -27.25 -8.77 19.92
C LEU A 695 -26.34 -7.74 20.58
N SER A 696 -26.10 -7.82 21.88
CA SER A 696 -25.22 -6.88 22.55
C SER A 696 -24.52 -7.53 23.75
N PRO A 697 -23.22 -7.21 24.00
CA PRO A 697 -22.51 -7.61 25.20
C PRO A 697 -23.02 -6.96 26.51
N LEU A 698 -23.91 -5.94 26.41
CA LEU A 698 -24.71 -5.48 27.55
C LEU A 698 -25.65 -6.59 28.06
N TYR A 699 -25.96 -7.53 27.19
CA TYR A 699 -26.67 -8.75 27.50
C TYR A 699 -25.63 -9.84 27.66
N ASN A 700 -25.29 -10.22 28.89
CA ASN A 700 -24.46 -11.40 29.18
C ASN A 700 -25.17 -12.62 28.60
N SER A 701 -24.70 -13.07 27.44
CA SER A 701 -25.30 -14.16 26.69
C SER A 701 -24.58 -15.46 27.01
N ASP A 702 -25.24 -16.35 27.75
CA ASP A 702 -25.00 -17.77 27.58
C ASP A 702 -25.68 -18.20 26.27
N ASP A 703 -24.93 -18.82 25.34
CA ASP A 703 -25.39 -19.30 24.02
C ASP A 703 -26.54 -20.36 24.08
N ASN A 704 -27.10 -20.62 25.26
CA ASN A 704 -28.14 -21.58 25.56
C ASN A 704 -29.34 -20.95 26.29
N LEU A 705 -29.65 -19.68 26.01
CA LEU A 705 -30.81 -19.05 26.66
C LEU A 705 -32.10 -19.68 26.16
N PHE A 706 -32.73 -20.48 27.00
CA PHE A 706 -34.13 -20.91 26.79
C PHE A 706 -35.06 -19.76 27.14
N LEU A 707 -35.82 -19.27 26.16
CA LEU A 707 -36.88 -18.29 26.43
C LEU A 707 -37.98 -18.95 27.31
N PRO A 708 -38.45 -18.22 28.33
CA PRO A 708 -39.54 -18.70 29.16
C PRO A 708 -40.86 -18.77 28.35
N GLU A 709 -41.74 -19.70 28.71
CA GLU A 709 -43.08 -19.80 28.20
C GLU A 709 -44.00 -18.71 28.81
N CYS A 710 -44.68 -17.93 27.98
CA CYS A 710 -45.71 -16.96 28.39
C CYS A 710 -47.07 -17.68 28.39
N LYS A 711 -47.31 -18.42 29.46
CA LYS A 711 -48.32 -19.43 29.50
C LYS A 711 -49.75 -18.91 29.65
N TYR A 712 -49.94 -17.86 30.43
CA TYR A 712 -51.25 -17.37 30.83
C TYR A 712 -51.54 -15.98 30.28
N SER A 713 -52.78 -15.75 29.89
CA SER A 713 -53.27 -14.43 29.47
C SER A 713 -53.74 -13.60 30.66
N MET A 714 -53.65 -12.29 30.55
CA MET A 714 -54.25 -11.41 31.55
C MET A 714 -55.75 -11.72 31.67
N GLY A 715 -56.22 -11.86 32.90
CA GLY A 715 -57.59 -12.22 33.20
C GLY A 715 -57.85 -13.72 33.37
N ASP A 716 -56.88 -14.60 33.05
CA ASP A 716 -56.96 -16.05 33.35
C ASP A 716 -56.55 -16.33 34.80
N ILE A 717 -57.40 -15.90 35.74
CA ILE A 717 -57.11 -15.93 37.17
C ILE A 717 -57.05 -17.36 37.73
N ASN A 718 -57.82 -18.28 37.14
CA ASN A 718 -57.82 -19.68 37.55
C ASN A 718 -56.74 -20.55 36.90
N THR A 719 -55.96 -19.94 36.00
CA THR A 719 -54.85 -20.59 35.25
C THR A 719 -55.29 -21.81 34.43
N ASP A 720 -56.54 -21.82 33.91
CA ASP A 720 -57.07 -22.92 33.08
C ASP A 720 -56.76 -22.73 31.58
N GLY A 721 -56.07 -21.64 31.18
CA GLY A 721 -55.70 -21.28 29.84
C GLY A 721 -56.76 -20.49 29.08
N LYS A 722 -57.77 -19.95 29.76
CA LYS A 722 -58.85 -19.16 29.13
C LYS A 722 -59.39 -18.08 30.06
N THR A 723 -59.45 -16.86 29.58
CA THR A 723 -60.18 -15.80 30.28
C THR A 723 -61.69 -15.95 30.06
N SER A 724 -62.46 -16.28 31.12
CA SER A 724 -63.79 -16.68 31.06
C SER A 724 -64.72 -16.11 32.20
N VAL A 725 -65.97 -16.47 32.21
CA VAL A 725 -66.85 -16.11 33.33
C VAL A 725 -66.43 -16.74 34.64
N ALA A 726 -65.70 -17.86 34.62
CA ALA A 726 -65.15 -18.49 35.84
C ALA A 726 -64.15 -17.57 36.54
N ASP A 727 -63.30 -16.90 35.79
CA ASP A 727 -62.32 -15.93 36.27
C ASP A 727 -62.97 -14.66 36.80
N LEU A 728 -63.99 -14.19 36.10
CA LEU A 728 -64.76 -13.07 36.55
C LEU A 728 -65.45 -13.36 37.92
N VAL A 729 -65.90 -14.59 38.14
CA VAL A 729 -66.47 -15.03 39.45
C VAL A 729 -65.35 -15.06 40.52
N LEU A 730 -64.13 -15.51 40.18
CA LEU A 730 -63.01 -15.48 41.12
C LEU A 730 -62.59 -14.07 41.45
N LEU A 731 -62.44 -13.18 40.47
CA LEU A 731 -62.22 -11.75 40.67
C LEU A 731 -63.23 -11.10 41.58
N ASN A 732 -64.49 -11.35 41.33
CA ASN A 732 -65.56 -10.82 42.16
C ASN A 732 -65.50 -11.34 43.61
N ARG A 733 -65.20 -12.61 43.81
CA ARG A 733 -65.03 -13.20 45.15
C ARG A 733 -63.85 -12.60 45.88
N TYR A 734 -62.75 -12.31 45.19
CA TYR A 734 -61.58 -11.62 45.76
C TYR A 734 -61.92 -10.19 46.16
N ILE A 735 -62.57 -9.39 45.32
CA ILE A 735 -62.97 -8.00 45.58
C ILE A 735 -63.91 -7.92 46.79
N LEU A 736 -64.79 -8.93 46.96
CA LEU A 736 -65.68 -9.04 48.10
C LEU A 736 -65.06 -9.59 49.37
N GLY A 737 -63.69 -9.90 49.33
CA GLY A 737 -62.95 -10.41 50.48
C GLY A 737 -63.28 -11.89 50.81
N ASN A 738 -63.90 -12.65 49.94
CA ASN A 738 -64.29 -14.05 50.14
C ASN A 738 -63.20 -15.04 49.84
N ILE A 739 -62.22 -14.67 49.12
CA ILE A 739 -61.00 -15.46 48.84
C ILE A 739 -59.76 -14.57 48.84
N GLN A 740 -58.54 -15.16 48.95
CA GLN A 740 -57.27 -14.54 48.69
C GLN A 740 -56.78 -15.07 47.35
N LEU A 741 -56.11 -14.24 46.57
CA LEU A 741 -55.34 -14.64 45.40
C LEU A 741 -53.88 -14.79 45.82
N ASP A 742 -53.17 -15.76 45.26
CA ASP A 742 -51.72 -15.78 45.39
C ASP A 742 -51.10 -14.65 44.53
N SER A 743 -49.79 -14.47 44.67
CA SER A 743 -49.10 -13.38 43.97
C SER A 743 -49.23 -13.41 42.46
N ASP A 744 -49.25 -14.62 41.87
CA ASP A 744 -49.30 -14.79 40.42
C ASP A 744 -50.72 -14.57 39.89
N ASN A 745 -51.73 -15.12 40.57
CA ASN A 745 -53.16 -14.89 40.22
C ASN A 745 -53.59 -13.45 40.49
N TYR A 746 -52.97 -12.75 41.46
CA TYR A 746 -53.15 -11.33 41.67
C TYR A 746 -52.65 -10.51 40.48
N ILE A 747 -51.44 -10.85 39.92
CA ILE A 747 -50.90 -10.22 38.70
C ILE A 747 -51.90 -10.38 37.55
N LEU A 748 -52.40 -11.61 37.31
CA LEU A 748 -53.33 -11.90 36.21
C LEU A 748 -54.69 -11.17 36.38
N SER A 749 -55.03 -10.72 37.58
CA SER A 749 -56.28 -10.04 37.88
C SER A 749 -56.26 -8.51 37.69
N ASP A 750 -55.08 -7.88 37.56
CA ASP A 750 -54.90 -6.44 37.32
C ASP A 750 -55.06 -6.11 35.82
N MET A 751 -56.30 -6.01 35.39
CA MET A 751 -56.68 -5.88 33.97
C MET A 751 -56.53 -4.45 33.42
N ASN A 752 -56.41 -3.45 34.29
CA ASN A 752 -56.19 -2.05 33.88
C ASN A 752 -54.75 -1.59 34.12
N PHE A 753 -53.90 -2.47 34.67
CA PHE A 753 -52.47 -2.26 34.90
C PHE A 753 -52.19 -1.11 35.86
N ASP A 754 -53.07 -0.85 36.85
CA ASP A 754 -52.92 0.22 37.83
C ASP A 754 -52.26 -0.25 39.17
N GLY A 755 -51.91 -1.54 39.24
CA GLY A 755 -51.23 -2.18 40.39
C GLY A 755 -52.18 -2.56 41.51
N THR A 756 -53.47 -2.40 41.32
CA THR A 756 -54.50 -2.80 42.29
C THR A 756 -55.55 -3.66 41.62
N THR A 757 -56.00 -4.66 42.34
CA THR A 757 -57.11 -5.52 41.80
C THR A 757 -58.41 -5.09 42.48
N ASP A 758 -59.24 -4.39 41.69
CA ASP A 758 -60.50 -3.82 42.21
C ASP A 758 -61.67 -3.92 41.20
N SER A 759 -62.71 -3.08 41.39
CA SER A 759 -63.94 -3.09 40.54
C SER A 759 -63.70 -2.60 39.12
N PHE A 760 -62.63 -1.85 38.86
CA PHE A 760 -62.25 -1.42 37.49
C PHE A 760 -61.76 -2.58 36.65
N ASP A 761 -60.98 -3.51 37.24
CA ASP A 761 -60.51 -4.72 36.59
C ASP A 761 -61.70 -5.63 36.19
N MET A 762 -62.66 -5.71 37.06
CA MET A 762 -63.88 -6.44 36.73
C MET A 762 -64.62 -5.84 35.51
N VAL A 763 -64.60 -4.53 35.34
CA VAL A 763 -65.15 -3.87 34.15
C VAL A 763 -64.28 -4.21 32.92
N CYS A 764 -62.97 -4.21 33.00
CA CYS A 764 -62.03 -4.57 31.92
C CYS A 764 -62.19 -6.04 31.54
N MET A 765 -62.28 -6.95 32.48
CA MET A 765 -62.51 -8.38 32.26
C MET A 765 -63.86 -8.65 31.58
N ARG A 766 -64.96 -7.99 32.03
CA ARG A 766 -66.24 -8.10 31.37
C ARG A 766 -66.25 -7.65 29.94
N LYS A 767 -65.55 -6.55 29.63
CA LYS A 767 -65.36 -6.08 28.25
C LYS A 767 -64.67 -7.12 27.41
N LEU A 768 -63.59 -7.69 27.94
CA LEU A 768 -62.76 -8.71 27.24
C LEU A 768 -63.61 -9.95 26.94
N ILE A 769 -64.39 -10.48 27.97
CA ILE A 769 -65.23 -11.68 27.82
C ILE A 769 -66.41 -11.44 26.83
N LEU A 770 -66.89 -10.20 26.71
CA LEU A 770 -67.99 -9.88 25.80
C LEU A 770 -67.56 -9.66 24.37
N ASN A 771 -66.24 -9.35 24.17
CA ASN A 771 -65.69 -9.13 22.83
C ASN A 771 -65.05 -10.42 22.25
N ASN A 772 -64.77 -11.43 23.07
CA ASN A 772 -64.38 -12.80 22.67
C ASN A 772 -65.66 -13.67 22.48
#